data_6962444b5324978b777bda71b105c460
#
_entry.id   6962444b5324978b777bda71b105c460
#
_cell.length_a   1.000
_cell.length_b   1.000
_cell.length_c   1.000
_cell.angle_alpha   90.00
_cell.angle_beta   90.00
_cell.angle_gamma   90.00
#
_symmetry.space_group_name_H-M   'P 1'
#
loop_
_entity.id
_entity.type
_entity.pdbx_description
1 polymer ?
#
loop_
_entity_poly.entity_id
_entity_poly.type
_entity_poly.pdbx_seq_one_letter_code
_entity_poly.pdbx_strand_id
1 'polypeptide(L)'
;MPINIFNTFNDPSAFTGTTQAFGVNDADQIVGYYQDATGNHGYLLSGGVFTTLNDPSASGSNGTIAFGINASGQILGGYGVGSITAHGFLYDPSTGTYTTIDDPLGIGRTTAFGINATGQIVGTYLDSLLNIHGFVRDSGGMYATINDPSATSGTAALGINAAGQIVGYYTNAGVNHGFLYNPNGGTYTTIDDPLATGGTQAFGINDAGQIVGTYDNATGTHAFIYSGGAFTTIDDPVNGHTFAHGINNGSQIAGTLSDGTGNHGFLETTVPNPPPPAGTTADMILRGADTSPAVMGQYEIYDIGNNAILAGYSLGQVGTDWRFVGLGGFNGTDTTDMVLRNSSTGAFEVYDISNNNITGAGALGSVGLNWQFGGFGDFSGMPGETDMILRNSSSGALEVYDIANNSLTNAFAMGAVGLNWQIAGFGDFSSRPNETDMIMRNSTTGALEVYDIANNQLTSAFSMGAVGLDWQVAGFGNFSSNPGETDMIMRNSTTGALEVYDIANNALTSALSMGAVGLDWQVAGFGQMNGAGTSDMVLRNVNTGAFEVYDIANNQLTGAASLGQVGLDWQLGGFAADPPRRLYGQLRLDRTTRASDGGVWRRRGSRELEYRTSFCRHVTASASDGPAAAPVRAAICAGVSPRAGLQRRVGDQATAVAPNGVAHARHEIRCCRGLQSTNARSRSR
;
A
#
# COMPACT_ATOMS: atom_id res chain seq x y z
N MET A 1 4.96 -7.25 3.21
CA MET A 1 3.77 -7.40 4.08
C MET A 1 4.08 -6.75 5.39
N PRO A 2 3.15 -5.99 5.95
CA PRO A 2 3.21 -5.78 7.37
C PRO A 2 3.44 -7.13 8.04
N ILE A 3 4.22 -7.16 9.09
CA ILE A 3 4.50 -8.41 9.81
C ILE A 3 3.20 -8.92 10.38
N ASN A 4 2.74 -10.09 9.93
CA ASN A 4 1.59 -10.76 10.53
C ASN A 4 1.99 -11.28 11.91
N ILE A 5 1.48 -10.66 12.95
CA ILE A 5 1.69 -11.12 14.32
C ILE A 5 0.50 -11.98 14.72
N PHE A 6 0.74 -13.28 14.87
CA PHE A 6 -0.24 -14.23 15.40
C PHE A 6 -0.17 -14.26 16.93
N ASN A 7 -1.07 -13.55 17.58
CA ASN A 7 -1.22 -13.63 19.03
C ASN A 7 -2.12 -14.84 19.38
N THR A 8 -1.50 -15.96 19.69
CA THR A 8 -2.24 -17.18 20.07
C THR A 8 -2.73 -17.12 21.49
N PHE A 9 -3.89 -17.71 21.74
CA PHE A 9 -4.50 -17.80 23.07
C PHE A 9 -5.29 -19.09 23.25
N ASN A 10 -5.47 -19.48 24.52
CA ASN A 10 -6.31 -20.61 24.94
C ASN A 10 -7.18 -20.18 26.09
N ASP A 11 -8.44 -20.62 26.10
CA ASP A 11 -9.29 -20.44 27.28
C ASP A 11 -8.71 -21.27 28.44
N PRO A 12 -8.55 -20.70 29.65
CA PRO A 12 -7.96 -21.39 30.79
C PRO A 12 -8.80 -22.56 31.32
N SER A 13 -10.08 -22.63 30.94
CA SER A 13 -10.99 -23.74 31.31
C SER A 13 -10.99 -24.86 30.26
N ALA A 14 -10.39 -24.63 29.11
CA ALA A 14 -10.36 -25.57 28.00
C ALA A 14 -9.49 -26.80 28.25
N PHE A 15 -9.84 -27.94 27.69
CA PHE A 15 -8.85 -28.98 27.46
C PHE A 15 -7.75 -28.43 26.53
N THR A 16 -6.53 -28.90 26.73
CA THR A 16 -5.41 -28.51 25.89
C THR A 16 -5.75 -28.75 24.39
N GLY A 17 -5.56 -27.76 23.58
CA GLY A 17 -5.77 -27.85 22.13
C GLY A 17 -7.23 -27.92 21.70
N THR A 18 -8.15 -27.28 22.42
CA THR A 18 -9.57 -27.24 22.02
C THR A 18 -10.15 -25.85 21.87
N THR A 19 -9.37 -24.79 22.02
CA THR A 19 -9.84 -23.41 21.86
C THR A 19 -9.83 -23.03 20.39
N GLN A 20 -10.96 -22.54 19.88
CA GLN A 20 -11.10 -22.02 18.50
C GLN A 20 -11.72 -20.63 18.53
N ALA A 21 -11.25 -19.76 17.65
CA ALA A 21 -11.78 -18.41 17.46
C ALA A 21 -12.44 -18.26 16.09
N PHE A 22 -13.55 -17.52 16.00
CA PHE A 22 -14.33 -17.36 14.79
C PHE A 22 -14.59 -15.90 14.42
N GLY A 23 -15.09 -15.09 15.32
CA GLY A 23 -15.49 -13.71 15.04
C GLY A 23 -14.65 -12.70 15.80
N VAL A 24 -14.42 -11.53 15.20
CA VAL A 24 -13.78 -10.38 15.83
C VAL A 24 -14.51 -9.10 15.40
N ASN A 25 -14.67 -8.15 16.35
CA ASN A 25 -15.23 -6.83 16.07
C ASN A 25 -14.18 -5.71 16.21
N ASP A 26 -14.55 -4.47 15.88
CA ASP A 26 -13.65 -3.30 15.91
C ASP A 26 -13.24 -2.87 17.34
N ALA A 27 -13.79 -3.48 18.38
CA ALA A 27 -13.41 -3.29 19.78
C ALA A 27 -12.46 -4.38 20.29
N ASP A 28 -11.82 -5.15 19.39
CA ASP A 28 -10.92 -6.28 19.69
C ASP A 28 -11.58 -7.39 20.54
N GLN A 29 -12.92 -7.48 20.48
CA GLN A 29 -13.65 -8.56 21.13
C GLN A 29 -13.69 -9.75 20.18
N ILE A 30 -13.30 -10.92 20.71
CA ILE A 30 -13.21 -12.17 19.96
C ILE A 30 -14.20 -13.17 20.52
N VAL A 31 -14.90 -13.87 19.63
CA VAL A 31 -15.81 -14.96 19.99
C VAL A 31 -15.38 -16.28 19.38
N GLY A 32 -15.71 -17.35 20.06
CA GLY A 32 -15.37 -18.70 19.63
C GLY A 32 -15.94 -19.73 20.59
N TYR A 33 -15.31 -20.90 20.66
CA TYR A 33 -15.64 -21.91 21.64
C TYR A 33 -14.40 -22.65 22.15
N TYR A 34 -14.56 -23.29 23.26
CA TYR A 34 -13.64 -24.28 23.83
C TYR A 34 -14.39 -25.52 24.25
N GLN A 35 -13.68 -26.61 24.49
CA GLN A 35 -14.23 -27.85 24.96
C GLN A 35 -13.63 -28.22 26.34
N ASP A 36 -14.49 -28.69 27.26
CA ASP A 36 -14.11 -29.27 28.53
C ASP A 36 -14.85 -30.60 28.79
N ALA A 37 -14.81 -31.11 30.03
CA ALA A 37 -15.45 -32.38 30.39
C ALA A 37 -16.98 -32.36 30.28
N THR A 38 -17.60 -31.17 30.19
CA THR A 38 -19.06 -31.00 30.13
C THR A 38 -19.55 -30.77 28.68
N GLY A 39 -18.67 -30.44 27.77
CA GLY A 39 -18.97 -30.26 26.32
C GLY A 39 -18.39 -29.00 25.76
N ASN A 40 -19.04 -28.49 24.71
CA ASN A 40 -18.64 -27.23 24.04
C ASN A 40 -19.23 -26.03 24.79
N HIS A 41 -18.41 -25.02 24.97
CA HIS A 41 -18.76 -23.75 25.61
C HIS A 41 -18.36 -22.60 24.69
N GLY A 42 -19.31 -21.73 24.34
CA GLY A 42 -19.00 -20.47 23.68
C GLY A 42 -18.21 -19.56 24.63
N TYR A 43 -17.43 -18.64 24.06
CA TYR A 43 -16.77 -17.61 24.85
C TYR A 43 -16.78 -16.26 24.15
N LEU A 44 -16.64 -15.20 24.98
CA LEU A 44 -16.28 -13.86 24.61
C LEU A 44 -14.93 -13.55 25.27
N LEU A 45 -13.90 -13.25 24.48
CA LEU A 45 -12.62 -12.73 24.92
C LEU A 45 -12.61 -11.20 24.72
N SER A 46 -12.46 -10.44 25.79
CA SER A 46 -12.42 -8.98 25.75
C SER A 46 -11.39 -8.46 26.75
N GLY A 47 -10.43 -7.64 26.28
CA GLY A 47 -9.36 -7.11 27.15
C GLY A 47 -8.55 -8.20 27.86
N GLY A 48 -8.36 -9.37 27.24
CA GLY A 48 -7.64 -10.51 27.81
C GLY A 48 -8.46 -11.36 28.81
N VAL A 49 -9.75 -11.07 29.01
CA VAL A 49 -10.63 -11.80 29.93
C VAL A 49 -11.62 -12.66 29.14
N PHE A 50 -11.65 -13.95 29.42
CA PHE A 50 -12.64 -14.89 28.90
C PHE A 50 -13.93 -14.84 29.70
N THR A 51 -15.04 -14.76 29.00
CA THR A 51 -16.40 -14.89 29.59
C THR A 51 -17.10 -16.03 28.87
N THR A 52 -17.48 -17.08 29.61
CA THR A 52 -18.19 -18.23 29.04
C THR A 52 -19.61 -17.87 28.65
N LEU A 53 -20.02 -18.30 27.47
CA LEU A 53 -21.35 -18.13 26.89
C LEU A 53 -22.00 -19.50 26.75
N ASN A 54 -23.06 -19.72 27.52
CA ASN A 54 -23.85 -20.94 27.43
C ASN A 54 -25.33 -20.59 27.24
N ASP A 55 -25.88 -20.96 26.09
CA ASP A 55 -27.33 -20.83 25.91
C ASP A 55 -28.06 -21.73 26.91
N PRO A 56 -29.00 -21.20 27.69
CA PRO A 56 -29.71 -21.98 28.71
C PRO A 56 -30.57 -23.12 28.14
N SER A 57 -30.85 -23.10 26.83
CA SER A 57 -31.58 -24.16 26.15
C SER A 57 -30.65 -25.28 25.64
N ALA A 58 -29.33 -25.06 25.65
CA ALA A 58 -28.37 -26.06 25.21
C ALA A 58 -28.42 -27.29 26.13
N SER A 59 -28.37 -28.48 25.54
CA SER A 59 -28.30 -29.73 26.28
C SER A 59 -27.46 -30.78 25.56
N GLY A 60 -26.77 -31.60 26.33
CA GLY A 60 -25.84 -32.61 25.82
C GLY A 60 -24.45 -32.02 25.54
N SER A 61 -23.56 -32.83 24.97
CA SER A 61 -22.15 -32.48 24.73
C SER A 61 -21.94 -31.47 23.60
N ASN A 62 -22.96 -31.21 22.78
CA ASN A 62 -22.85 -30.22 21.67
C ASN A 62 -22.84 -28.77 22.15
N GLY A 63 -23.36 -28.52 23.36
CA GLY A 63 -23.23 -27.26 24.07
C GLY A 63 -23.56 -26.00 23.26
N THR A 64 -22.77 -24.95 23.45
CA THR A 64 -22.91 -23.66 22.80
C THR A 64 -21.62 -23.32 22.04
N ILE A 65 -21.74 -22.81 20.78
CA ILE A 65 -20.65 -22.34 19.97
C ILE A 65 -20.97 -20.92 19.50
N ALA A 66 -20.10 -19.95 19.75
CA ALA A 66 -20.24 -18.59 19.23
C ALA A 66 -19.45 -18.44 17.94
N PHE A 67 -20.06 -17.90 16.87
CA PHE A 67 -19.46 -17.76 15.55
C PHE A 67 -19.21 -16.31 15.16
N GLY A 68 -20.16 -15.41 15.39
CA GLY A 68 -20.10 -14.03 14.91
C GLY A 68 -20.36 -13.01 16.02
N ILE A 69 -19.78 -11.84 15.86
CA ILE A 69 -19.98 -10.69 16.76
C ILE A 69 -20.04 -9.41 15.93
N ASN A 70 -20.97 -8.51 16.24
CA ASN A 70 -21.03 -7.20 15.57
C ASN A 70 -20.41 -6.09 16.43
N ALA A 71 -20.39 -4.86 15.86
CA ALA A 71 -19.82 -3.70 16.53
C ALA A 71 -20.51 -3.30 17.84
N SER A 72 -21.79 -3.66 18.03
CA SER A 72 -22.50 -3.44 19.29
C SER A 72 -22.30 -4.54 20.34
N GLY A 73 -21.48 -5.54 20.04
CA GLY A 73 -21.18 -6.67 20.92
C GLY A 73 -22.26 -7.77 20.93
N GLN A 74 -23.26 -7.72 20.05
CA GLN A 74 -24.22 -8.80 19.89
C GLN A 74 -23.53 -10.02 19.26
N ILE A 75 -23.79 -11.20 19.82
CA ILE A 75 -23.10 -12.44 19.47
C ILE A 75 -24.05 -13.44 18.86
N LEU A 76 -23.65 -14.02 17.76
CA LEU A 76 -24.36 -15.12 17.11
C LEU A 76 -23.67 -16.46 17.32
N GLY A 77 -24.46 -17.51 17.21
CA GLY A 77 -23.90 -18.85 17.24
C GLY A 77 -24.93 -19.93 17.04
N GLY A 78 -24.55 -21.13 17.48
CA GLY A 78 -25.40 -22.29 17.48
C GLY A 78 -25.37 -23.00 18.84
N TYR A 79 -26.47 -23.63 19.22
CA TYR A 79 -26.52 -24.53 20.38
C TYR A 79 -27.18 -25.86 20.01
N GLY A 80 -26.75 -26.90 20.67
CA GLY A 80 -27.29 -28.25 20.48
C GLY A 80 -28.33 -28.60 21.47
N VAL A 81 -29.38 -29.33 21.01
CA VAL A 81 -30.39 -29.97 21.91
C VAL A 81 -30.36 -31.47 21.63
N GLY A 82 -29.84 -32.23 22.60
CA GLY A 82 -29.59 -33.66 22.42
C GLY A 82 -28.49 -33.93 21.42
N SER A 83 -28.60 -34.98 20.61
CA SER A 83 -27.56 -35.42 19.68
C SER A 83 -27.80 -35.02 18.22
N ILE A 84 -28.92 -34.41 17.86
CA ILE A 84 -29.36 -34.31 16.44
C ILE A 84 -29.82 -32.90 16.03
N THR A 85 -30.26 -32.06 16.98
CA THR A 85 -30.80 -30.72 16.66
C THR A 85 -29.78 -29.64 16.97
N ALA A 86 -29.68 -28.68 16.04
CA ALA A 86 -28.89 -27.45 16.21
C ALA A 86 -29.80 -26.25 15.96
N HIS A 87 -29.77 -25.31 16.87
CA HIS A 87 -30.52 -24.06 16.77
C HIS A 87 -29.54 -22.89 16.71
N GLY A 88 -29.85 -21.88 15.94
CA GLY A 88 -29.14 -20.62 15.97
C GLY A 88 -29.53 -19.78 17.19
N PHE A 89 -28.67 -18.94 17.70
CA PHE A 89 -28.98 -17.97 18.75
C PHE A 89 -28.42 -16.57 18.42
N LEU A 90 -29.06 -15.56 18.98
CA LEU A 90 -28.56 -14.22 19.12
C LEU A 90 -28.50 -13.90 20.62
N TYR A 91 -27.29 -13.60 21.13
CA TYR A 91 -27.06 -13.14 22.49
C TYR A 91 -26.85 -11.62 22.48
N ASP A 92 -27.60 -10.91 23.33
CA ASP A 92 -27.47 -9.48 23.55
C ASP A 92 -26.82 -9.26 24.94
N PRO A 93 -25.54 -8.79 24.98
CA PRO A 93 -24.84 -8.59 26.23
C PRO A 93 -25.41 -7.44 27.08
N SER A 94 -26.15 -6.49 26.47
CA SER A 94 -26.76 -5.38 27.18
C SER A 94 -27.94 -5.83 28.08
N THR A 95 -28.61 -6.90 27.66
CA THR A 95 -29.76 -7.48 28.41
C THR A 95 -29.45 -8.85 29.04
N GLY A 96 -28.37 -9.50 28.60
CA GLY A 96 -28.00 -10.85 29.00
C GLY A 96 -28.95 -11.92 28.44
N THR A 97 -29.68 -11.61 27.35
CA THR A 97 -30.72 -12.51 26.81
C THR A 97 -30.25 -13.26 25.57
N TYR A 98 -30.68 -14.53 25.48
CA TYR A 98 -30.56 -15.36 24.29
C TYR A 98 -31.90 -15.39 23.56
N THR A 99 -31.84 -15.21 22.22
CA THR A 99 -33.01 -15.32 21.35
C THR A 99 -32.71 -16.37 20.28
N THR A 100 -33.56 -17.38 20.15
CA THR A 100 -33.43 -18.42 19.15
C THR A 100 -33.63 -17.86 17.74
N ILE A 101 -32.75 -18.27 16.82
CA ILE A 101 -32.75 -17.90 15.40
C ILE A 101 -32.92 -19.19 14.60
N ASP A 102 -34.14 -19.49 14.19
CA ASP A 102 -34.44 -20.66 13.39
C ASP A 102 -35.09 -20.23 12.06
N ASP A 103 -34.54 -20.68 10.94
CA ASP A 103 -35.17 -20.51 9.64
C ASP A 103 -36.45 -21.36 9.56
N PRO A 104 -37.60 -20.80 9.21
CA PRO A 104 -38.88 -21.53 9.17
C PRO A 104 -38.91 -22.65 8.12
N LEU A 105 -37.99 -22.67 7.15
CA LEU A 105 -37.84 -23.77 6.19
C LEU A 105 -36.92 -24.88 6.70
N GLY A 106 -36.20 -24.60 7.78
CA GLY A 106 -35.30 -25.56 8.43
C GLY A 106 -36.06 -26.62 9.25
N ILE A 107 -35.53 -27.86 9.27
CA ILE A 107 -36.10 -28.97 10.07
C ILE A 107 -35.51 -29.04 11.47
N GLY A 108 -35.37 -27.91 12.15
CA GLY A 108 -34.72 -27.82 13.48
C GLY A 108 -33.18 -27.95 13.40
N ARG A 109 -32.61 -27.52 12.27
CA ARG A 109 -31.16 -27.45 12.05
C ARG A 109 -30.85 -26.12 11.37
N THR A 110 -30.71 -25.08 12.16
CA THR A 110 -30.31 -23.76 11.76
C THR A 110 -29.05 -23.35 12.51
N THR A 111 -28.08 -22.81 11.83
CA THR A 111 -26.87 -22.23 12.44
C THR A 111 -26.67 -20.82 11.95
N ALA A 112 -26.53 -19.86 12.86
CA ALA A 112 -26.27 -18.46 12.55
C ALA A 112 -24.77 -18.19 12.65
N PHE A 113 -24.16 -17.62 11.58
CA PHE A 113 -22.71 -17.42 11.47
C PHE A 113 -22.31 -15.95 11.52
N GLY A 114 -22.88 -15.09 10.66
CA GLY A 114 -22.47 -13.70 10.51
C GLY A 114 -23.58 -12.72 10.86
N ILE A 115 -23.21 -11.59 11.46
CA ILE A 115 -24.11 -10.47 11.78
C ILE A 115 -23.43 -9.15 11.45
N ASN A 116 -24.12 -8.26 10.76
CA ASN A 116 -23.61 -6.90 10.48
C ASN A 116 -24.12 -5.85 11.49
N ALA A 117 -23.63 -4.62 11.34
CA ALA A 117 -24.01 -3.51 12.22
C ALA A 117 -25.50 -3.13 12.17
N THR A 118 -26.21 -3.47 11.08
CA THR A 118 -27.65 -3.19 10.93
C THR A 118 -28.54 -4.31 11.48
N GLY A 119 -27.94 -5.38 12.02
CA GLY A 119 -28.65 -6.52 12.61
C GLY A 119 -29.15 -7.54 11.59
N GLN A 120 -28.65 -7.50 10.34
CA GLN A 120 -28.87 -8.58 9.39
C GLN A 120 -27.98 -9.78 9.78
N ILE A 121 -28.55 -10.98 9.69
CA ILE A 121 -27.96 -12.23 10.10
C ILE A 121 -27.86 -13.17 8.92
N VAL A 122 -26.72 -13.83 8.73
CA VAL A 122 -26.56 -14.90 7.75
C VAL A 122 -26.23 -16.22 8.43
N GLY A 123 -26.56 -17.29 7.74
CA GLY A 123 -26.33 -18.64 8.28
C GLY A 123 -26.76 -19.72 7.32
N THR A 124 -26.93 -20.92 7.85
CA THR A 124 -27.38 -22.10 7.10
C THR A 124 -28.57 -22.77 7.78
N TYR A 125 -29.41 -23.40 6.97
CA TYR A 125 -30.42 -24.35 7.44
C TYR A 125 -30.42 -25.63 6.60
N LEU A 126 -30.92 -26.71 7.16
CA LEU A 126 -31.18 -27.94 6.43
C LEU A 126 -32.67 -28.04 6.09
N ASP A 127 -32.99 -28.33 4.83
CA ASP A 127 -34.34 -28.61 4.38
C ASP A 127 -34.77 -30.05 4.74
N SER A 128 -35.99 -30.43 4.39
CA SER A 128 -36.56 -31.76 4.67
C SER A 128 -35.86 -32.90 3.92
N LEU A 129 -35.04 -32.59 2.90
CA LEU A 129 -34.23 -33.51 2.14
C LEU A 129 -32.76 -33.56 2.62
N LEU A 130 -32.45 -32.80 3.69
CA LEU A 130 -31.11 -32.63 4.25
C LEU A 130 -30.15 -31.85 3.34
N ASN A 131 -30.66 -31.05 2.41
CA ASN A 131 -29.83 -30.14 1.66
C ASN A 131 -29.48 -28.90 2.49
N ILE A 132 -28.24 -28.43 2.36
CA ILE A 132 -27.77 -27.20 2.99
C ILE A 132 -28.17 -26.01 2.15
N HIS A 133 -28.80 -25.03 2.78
CA HIS A 133 -29.14 -23.75 2.19
C HIS A 133 -28.59 -22.60 3.02
N GLY A 134 -28.03 -21.58 2.38
CA GLY A 134 -27.75 -20.31 3.03
C GLY A 134 -29.03 -19.51 3.28
N PHE A 135 -29.03 -18.68 4.28
CA PHE A 135 -30.08 -17.68 4.53
C PHE A 135 -29.52 -16.31 4.87
N VAL A 136 -30.29 -15.29 4.58
CA VAL A 136 -30.17 -13.98 5.21
C VAL A 136 -31.47 -13.65 5.93
N ARG A 137 -31.37 -13.22 7.19
CA ARG A 137 -32.47 -12.72 8.00
C ARG A 137 -32.29 -11.21 8.20
N ASP A 138 -33.28 -10.43 7.81
CA ASP A 138 -33.23 -8.99 8.03
C ASP A 138 -33.47 -8.60 9.49
N SER A 139 -33.24 -7.34 9.86
CA SER A 139 -33.48 -6.83 11.21
C SER A 139 -34.95 -6.87 11.65
N GLY A 140 -35.89 -7.00 10.70
CA GLY A 140 -37.29 -7.20 10.95
C GLY A 140 -37.70 -8.65 11.20
N GLY A 141 -36.76 -9.60 11.03
CA GLY A 141 -37.00 -11.03 11.27
C GLY A 141 -37.43 -11.81 10.04
N MET A 142 -37.43 -11.21 8.85
CA MET A 142 -37.78 -11.89 7.60
C MET A 142 -36.57 -12.66 7.05
N TYR A 143 -36.81 -13.89 6.59
CA TYR A 143 -35.79 -14.76 6.02
C TYR A 143 -35.86 -14.80 4.49
N ALA A 144 -34.71 -14.82 3.85
CA ALA A 144 -34.57 -15.08 2.42
C ALA A 144 -33.44 -16.11 2.20
N THR A 145 -33.69 -17.07 1.34
CA THR A 145 -32.72 -18.13 1.00
C THR A 145 -31.63 -17.58 0.09
N ILE A 146 -30.39 -17.93 0.38
CA ILE A 146 -29.18 -17.65 -0.41
C ILE A 146 -28.67 -18.96 -0.98
N ASN A 147 -28.83 -19.12 -2.30
CA ASN A 147 -28.34 -20.30 -3.02
C ASN A 147 -27.56 -19.85 -4.25
N ASP A 148 -26.29 -20.24 -4.33
CA ASP A 148 -25.50 -20.01 -5.54
C ASP A 148 -26.07 -20.87 -6.68
N PRO A 149 -26.33 -20.30 -7.85
CA PRO A 149 -26.91 -21.04 -8.99
C PRO A 149 -25.98 -22.14 -9.54
N SER A 150 -24.69 -22.11 -9.21
CA SER A 150 -23.72 -23.12 -9.61
C SER A 150 -23.63 -24.31 -8.63
N ALA A 151 -24.29 -24.21 -7.47
CA ALA A 151 -24.27 -25.26 -6.45
C ALA A 151 -24.96 -26.53 -6.94
N THR A 152 -24.29 -27.69 -6.72
CA THR A 152 -24.89 -29.00 -6.95
C THR A 152 -25.25 -29.77 -5.67
N SER A 153 -24.71 -29.32 -4.52
CA SER A 153 -24.91 -30.02 -3.23
C SER A 153 -25.20 -29.11 -2.04
N GLY A 154 -25.24 -27.80 -2.25
CA GLY A 154 -25.63 -26.84 -1.21
C GLY A 154 -24.81 -25.54 -1.24
N THR A 155 -25.33 -24.56 -0.49
CA THR A 155 -24.72 -23.23 -0.31
C THR A 155 -24.71 -22.88 1.16
N ALA A 156 -23.59 -22.38 1.67
CA ALA A 156 -23.43 -21.89 3.03
C ALA A 156 -23.13 -20.38 2.99
N ALA A 157 -23.93 -19.55 3.68
CA ALA A 157 -23.71 -18.13 3.89
C ALA A 157 -23.05 -17.92 5.25
N LEU A 158 -21.85 -17.35 5.32
CA LEU A 158 -21.02 -17.34 6.53
C LEU A 158 -20.71 -15.94 7.04
N GLY A 159 -20.34 -14.99 6.18
CA GLY A 159 -20.00 -13.61 6.55
C GLY A 159 -20.90 -12.58 5.85
N ILE A 160 -21.11 -11.45 6.49
CA ILE A 160 -21.90 -10.32 5.95
C ILE A 160 -21.29 -9.00 6.42
N ASN A 161 -21.14 -8.02 5.51
CA ASN A 161 -20.69 -6.67 5.83
C ASN A 161 -21.85 -5.66 5.95
N ALA A 162 -21.55 -4.39 6.27
CA ALA A 162 -22.56 -3.35 6.43
C ALA A 162 -23.31 -3.02 5.13
N ALA A 163 -22.71 -3.25 3.95
CA ALA A 163 -23.37 -3.09 2.66
C ALA A 163 -24.33 -4.25 2.31
N GLY A 164 -24.41 -5.28 3.17
CA GLY A 164 -25.22 -6.48 2.96
C GLY A 164 -24.59 -7.47 1.95
N GLN A 165 -23.32 -7.28 1.60
CA GLN A 165 -22.58 -8.28 0.81
C GLN A 165 -22.32 -9.51 1.67
N ILE A 166 -22.56 -10.69 1.08
CA ILE A 166 -22.49 -11.98 1.79
C ILE A 166 -21.40 -12.83 1.18
N VAL A 167 -20.58 -13.44 2.02
CA VAL A 167 -19.59 -14.43 1.61
C VAL A 167 -19.88 -15.80 2.21
N GLY A 168 -19.36 -16.81 1.57
CA GLY A 168 -19.53 -18.19 1.98
C GLY A 168 -18.93 -19.14 0.96
N TYR A 169 -19.47 -20.35 0.89
CA TYR A 169 -19.08 -21.30 -0.14
C TYR A 169 -20.29 -22.05 -0.69
N TYR A 170 -20.17 -22.53 -1.91
CA TYR A 170 -21.08 -23.51 -2.50
C TYR A 170 -20.30 -24.76 -2.89
N THR A 171 -20.98 -25.90 -2.93
CA THR A 171 -20.36 -27.15 -3.33
C THR A 171 -20.80 -27.50 -4.74
N ASN A 172 -19.86 -27.66 -5.65
CA ASN A 172 -20.08 -28.14 -7.01
C ASN A 172 -19.22 -29.36 -7.28
N ALA A 173 -19.85 -30.45 -7.73
CA ALA A 173 -19.21 -31.72 -8.00
C ALA A 173 -18.31 -32.26 -6.85
N GLY A 174 -18.67 -31.94 -5.61
CA GLY A 174 -17.94 -32.35 -4.40
C GLY A 174 -16.76 -31.46 -4.01
N VAL A 175 -16.53 -30.34 -4.72
CA VAL A 175 -15.51 -29.33 -4.40
C VAL A 175 -16.19 -28.08 -3.89
N ASN A 176 -15.62 -27.48 -2.85
CA ASN A 176 -16.10 -26.20 -2.30
C ASN A 176 -15.49 -25.03 -3.08
N HIS A 177 -16.32 -24.10 -3.45
CA HIS A 177 -15.99 -22.86 -4.13
C HIS A 177 -16.44 -21.68 -3.27
N GLY A 178 -15.55 -20.75 -2.96
CA GLY A 178 -15.92 -19.51 -2.28
C GLY A 178 -16.83 -18.65 -3.16
N PHE A 179 -17.70 -17.86 -2.54
CA PHE A 179 -18.50 -16.88 -3.27
C PHE A 179 -18.60 -15.54 -2.54
N LEU A 180 -18.82 -14.49 -3.33
CA LEU A 180 -19.31 -13.18 -2.90
C LEU A 180 -20.65 -12.92 -3.55
N TYR A 181 -21.72 -12.75 -2.74
CA TYR A 181 -23.02 -12.32 -3.18
C TYR A 181 -23.22 -10.83 -2.97
N ASN A 182 -23.60 -10.11 -4.02
CA ASN A 182 -23.93 -8.70 -3.94
C ASN A 182 -25.45 -8.52 -4.04
N PRO A 183 -26.12 -8.02 -2.97
CA PRO A 183 -27.57 -7.81 -2.98
C PRO A 183 -28.01 -6.72 -3.96
N ASN A 184 -27.13 -5.74 -4.29
CA ASN A 184 -27.34 -4.73 -5.31
C ASN A 184 -27.14 -5.32 -6.71
N GLY A 185 -28.11 -6.07 -7.20
CA GLY A 185 -28.05 -6.76 -8.49
C GLY A 185 -28.27 -8.26 -8.41
N GLY A 186 -28.23 -8.85 -7.23
CA GLY A 186 -28.45 -10.28 -7.01
C GLY A 186 -27.39 -11.18 -7.67
N THR A 187 -26.13 -10.67 -7.76
CA THR A 187 -25.04 -11.35 -8.46
C THR A 187 -24.16 -12.16 -7.53
N TYR A 188 -23.71 -13.33 -8.00
CA TYR A 188 -22.71 -14.16 -7.35
C TYR A 188 -21.41 -14.05 -8.13
N THR A 189 -20.30 -13.92 -7.42
CA THR A 189 -18.93 -13.95 -7.95
C THR A 189 -18.17 -15.07 -7.24
N THR A 190 -17.59 -15.99 -7.98
CA THR A 190 -16.74 -17.06 -7.41
C THR A 190 -15.44 -16.48 -6.89
N ILE A 191 -15.04 -16.89 -5.69
CA ILE A 191 -13.82 -16.50 -4.99
C ILE A 191 -13.00 -17.77 -4.76
N ASP A 192 -12.22 -18.16 -5.74
CA ASP A 192 -11.36 -19.35 -5.67
C ASP A 192 -9.90 -18.92 -5.64
N ASP A 193 -9.15 -19.37 -4.63
CA ASP A 193 -7.72 -19.12 -4.55
C ASP A 193 -7.01 -19.91 -5.66
N PRO A 194 -6.16 -19.26 -6.48
CA PRO A 194 -5.46 -19.94 -7.57
C PRO A 194 -4.47 -21.02 -7.13
N LEU A 195 -4.10 -21.05 -5.84
CA LEU A 195 -3.25 -22.11 -5.26
C LEU A 195 -4.05 -23.30 -4.72
N ALA A 196 -5.38 -23.18 -4.69
CA ALA A 196 -6.26 -24.25 -4.22
C ALA A 196 -6.26 -25.44 -5.21
N THR A 197 -6.10 -26.65 -4.68
CA THR A 197 -6.31 -27.91 -5.41
C THR A 197 -7.41 -28.76 -4.80
N GLY A 198 -7.86 -28.41 -3.58
CA GLY A 198 -8.90 -29.11 -2.83
C GLY A 198 -10.18 -28.30 -2.58
N GLY A 199 -10.16 -27.02 -2.91
CA GLY A 199 -11.30 -26.10 -2.77
C GLY A 199 -10.97 -24.84 -1.97
N THR A 200 -11.89 -23.85 -2.04
CA THR A 200 -11.78 -22.56 -1.34
C THR A 200 -13.08 -22.31 -0.57
N GLN A 201 -12.97 -21.76 0.64
CA GLN A 201 -14.09 -21.33 1.47
C GLN A 201 -13.86 -19.92 1.99
N ALA A 202 -14.79 -19.00 1.75
CA ALA A 202 -14.77 -17.64 2.28
C ALA A 202 -15.60 -17.59 3.57
N PHE A 203 -15.02 -17.11 4.67
CA PHE A 203 -15.67 -17.11 5.98
C PHE A 203 -16.09 -15.70 6.44
N GLY A 204 -15.20 -14.71 6.35
CA GLY A 204 -15.42 -13.36 6.86
C GLY A 204 -15.27 -12.31 5.78
N ILE A 205 -15.99 -11.20 5.93
CA ILE A 205 -15.89 -10.00 5.07
C ILE A 205 -16.04 -8.75 5.92
N ASN A 206 -15.17 -7.75 5.72
CA ASN A 206 -15.30 -6.44 6.35
C ASN A 206 -15.94 -5.40 5.42
N ASP A 207 -16.11 -4.16 5.92
CA ASP A 207 -16.79 -3.08 5.18
C ASP A 207 -15.94 -2.52 4.02
N ALA A 208 -14.63 -2.74 4.04
CA ALA A 208 -13.73 -2.44 2.93
C ALA A 208 -13.80 -3.48 1.79
N GLY A 209 -14.57 -4.57 1.97
CA GLY A 209 -14.70 -5.66 1.01
C GLY A 209 -13.52 -6.64 1.03
N GLN A 210 -12.68 -6.62 2.06
CA GLN A 210 -11.66 -7.63 2.28
C GLN A 210 -12.33 -8.91 2.79
N ILE A 211 -11.96 -10.04 2.20
CA ILE A 211 -12.53 -11.36 2.48
C ILE A 211 -11.44 -12.26 3.04
N VAL A 212 -11.73 -12.96 4.12
CA VAL A 212 -10.84 -13.98 4.67
C VAL A 212 -11.47 -15.36 4.57
N GLY A 213 -10.60 -16.37 4.49
CA GLY A 213 -11.05 -17.74 4.37
C GLY A 213 -9.91 -18.74 4.35
N THR A 214 -10.21 -19.94 3.83
CA THR A 214 -9.23 -21.00 3.69
C THR A 214 -9.27 -21.61 2.29
N TYR A 215 -8.13 -22.13 1.89
CA TYR A 215 -8.01 -23.00 0.71
C TYR A 215 -7.21 -24.25 1.05
N ASP A 216 -7.51 -25.34 0.37
CA ASP A 216 -6.81 -26.60 0.54
C ASP A 216 -5.92 -26.87 -0.67
N ASN A 217 -4.69 -27.31 -0.41
CA ASN A 217 -3.77 -27.81 -1.43
C ASN A 217 -3.04 -29.07 -0.95
N ALA A 218 -2.02 -29.52 -1.70
CA ALA A 218 -1.27 -30.73 -1.37
C ALA A 218 -0.46 -30.65 -0.06
N THR A 219 -0.21 -29.44 0.45
CA THR A 219 0.55 -29.19 1.69
C THR A 219 -0.36 -29.03 2.90
N GLY A 220 -1.66 -28.84 2.70
CA GLY A 220 -2.67 -28.75 3.77
C GLY A 220 -3.68 -27.64 3.57
N THR A 221 -4.27 -27.20 4.67
CA THR A 221 -5.20 -26.07 4.73
C THR A 221 -4.45 -24.79 5.07
N HIS A 222 -4.66 -23.77 4.26
CA HIS A 222 -4.02 -22.47 4.32
C HIS A 222 -5.05 -21.37 4.48
N ALA A 223 -4.73 -20.33 5.22
CA ALA A 223 -5.56 -19.14 5.32
C ALA A 223 -5.22 -18.13 4.21
N PHE A 224 -6.23 -17.37 3.78
CA PHE A 224 -6.05 -16.27 2.83
C PHE A 224 -6.79 -15.00 3.25
N ILE A 225 -6.29 -13.87 2.76
CA ILE A 225 -7.04 -12.63 2.60
C ILE A 225 -7.16 -12.30 1.10
N TYR A 226 -8.38 -12.01 0.66
CA TYR A 226 -8.68 -11.53 -0.70
C TYR A 226 -9.05 -10.06 -0.62
N SER A 227 -8.33 -9.21 -1.35
CA SER A 227 -8.53 -7.77 -1.39
C SER A 227 -8.21 -7.22 -2.78
N GLY A 228 -9.08 -6.35 -3.31
CA GLY A 228 -8.84 -5.73 -4.62
C GLY A 228 -8.65 -6.69 -5.80
N GLY A 229 -9.14 -7.91 -5.72
CA GLY A 229 -8.97 -8.93 -6.77
C GLY A 229 -7.75 -9.85 -6.58
N ALA A 230 -6.95 -9.66 -5.53
CA ALA A 230 -5.75 -10.44 -5.26
C ALA A 230 -5.90 -11.30 -3.99
N PHE A 231 -5.34 -12.50 -4.03
CA PHE A 231 -5.20 -13.39 -2.87
C PHE A 231 -3.82 -13.25 -2.25
N THR A 232 -3.78 -13.26 -0.92
CA THR A 232 -2.54 -13.32 -0.13
C THR A 232 -2.70 -14.40 0.91
N THR A 233 -1.77 -15.37 0.95
CA THR A 233 -1.71 -16.39 1.99
C THR A 233 -1.23 -15.76 3.31
N ILE A 234 -1.91 -16.08 4.42
CA ILE A 234 -1.65 -15.54 5.76
C ILE A 234 -1.40 -16.64 6.78
N ASP A 235 -0.55 -17.59 6.45
CA ASP A 235 -0.22 -18.71 7.34
C ASP A 235 0.73 -18.28 8.45
N ASP A 236 0.58 -18.91 9.63
CA ASP A 236 1.59 -18.86 10.67
C ASP A 236 2.88 -19.56 10.16
N PRO A 237 4.03 -18.88 10.14
CA PRO A 237 5.26 -19.43 9.58
C PRO A 237 5.87 -20.57 10.41
N VAL A 238 5.38 -20.79 11.63
CA VAL A 238 5.98 -21.73 12.59
C VAL A 238 5.15 -23.00 12.74
N ASN A 239 3.83 -22.93 12.57
CA ASN A 239 2.93 -23.98 12.99
C ASN A 239 1.84 -24.30 11.96
N GLY A 240 1.73 -25.55 11.58
CA GLY A 240 0.57 -26.28 11.12
C GLY A 240 -0.39 -25.62 10.12
N HIS A 241 -1.68 -25.96 10.29
CA HIS A 241 -2.75 -25.43 9.44
C HIS A 241 -3.34 -24.15 10.05
N THR A 242 -3.51 -23.15 9.20
CA THR A 242 -4.11 -21.86 9.60
C THR A 242 -5.52 -21.71 9.02
N PHE A 243 -6.49 -21.35 9.87
CA PHE A 243 -7.88 -21.14 9.50
C PHE A 243 -8.28 -19.70 9.85
N ALA A 244 -8.45 -18.82 8.86
CA ALA A 244 -8.95 -17.47 9.06
C ALA A 244 -10.48 -17.48 8.97
N HIS A 245 -11.16 -17.05 10.04
CA HIS A 245 -12.61 -17.10 10.12
C HIS A 245 -13.28 -15.73 10.13
N GLY A 246 -12.80 -14.78 10.91
CA GLY A 246 -13.38 -13.46 11.06
C GLY A 246 -12.38 -12.34 10.72
N ILE A 247 -12.87 -11.22 10.20
CA ILE A 247 -12.09 -10.01 9.93
C ILE A 247 -12.89 -8.79 10.37
N ASN A 248 -12.25 -7.84 11.07
CA ASN A 248 -12.86 -6.57 11.44
C ASN A 248 -12.49 -5.44 10.46
N ASN A 249 -13.01 -4.22 10.68
CA ASN A 249 -12.71 -3.06 9.82
C ASN A 249 -11.29 -2.52 10.01
N GLY A 250 -10.60 -2.90 11.08
CA GLY A 250 -9.17 -2.67 11.29
C GLY A 250 -8.27 -3.69 10.58
N SER A 251 -8.84 -4.58 9.76
CA SER A 251 -8.15 -5.70 9.09
C SER A 251 -7.49 -6.71 10.03
N GLN A 252 -7.90 -6.74 11.31
CA GLN A 252 -7.49 -7.78 12.23
C GLN A 252 -8.26 -9.06 11.96
N ILE A 253 -7.59 -10.19 11.99
CA ILE A 253 -8.16 -11.50 11.63
C ILE A 253 -8.18 -12.43 12.84
N ALA A 254 -9.35 -12.94 13.17
CA ALA A 254 -9.51 -14.00 14.15
C ALA A 254 -9.62 -15.36 13.48
N GLY A 255 -8.99 -16.36 14.09
CA GLY A 255 -8.99 -17.70 13.51
C GLY A 255 -8.42 -18.76 14.43
N THR A 256 -8.14 -19.93 13.85
CA THR A 256 -7.63 -21.08 14.56
C THR A 256 -6.33 -21.56 13.93
N LEU A 257 -5.30 -21.74 14.76
CA LEU A 257 -4.10 -22.48 14.42
C LEU A 257 -4.27 -23.93 14.89
N SER A 258 -3.93 -24.87 14.02
CA SER A 258 -3.92 -26.27 14.37
C SER A 258 -2.52 -26.84 14.21
N ASP A 259 -1.88 -27.19 15.31
CA ASP A 259 -0.52 -27.72 15.36
C ASP A 259 -0.46 -29.11 16.02
N GLY A 260 0.76 -29.59 16.31
CA GLY A 260 0.96 -30.89 16.97
C GLY A 260 0.44 -30.97 18.42
N THR A 261 0.01 -29.86 19.02
CA THR A 261 -0.57 -29.77 20.37
C THR A 261 -2.08 -29.59 20.36
N GLY A 262 -2.68 -29.29 19.21
CA GLY A 262 -4.11 -29.12 18.99
C GLY A 262 -4.49 -27.80 18.38
N ASN A 263 -5.70 -27.32 18.69
CA ASN A 263 -6.25 -26.07 18.18
C ASN A 263 -6.06 -24.94 19.19
N HIS A 264 -5.61 -23.80 18.68
CA HIS A 264 -5.40 -22.57 19.44
C HIS A 264 -6.10 -21.41 18.72
N GLY A 265 -6.84 -20.61 19.47
CA GLY A 265 -7.37 -19.36 18.92
C GLY A 265 -6.22 -18.38 18.62
N PHE A 266 -6.34 -17.58 17.58
CA PHE A 266 -5.43 -16.48 17.32
C PHE A 266 -6.16 -15.20 16.99
N LEU A 267 -5.50 -14.07 17.25
CA LEU A 267 -5.74 -12.78 16.64
C LEU A 267 -4.51 -12.39 15.84
N GLU A 268 -4.66 -12.34 14.54
CA GLU A 268 -3.64 -11.80 13.66
C GLU A 268 -3.85 -10.29 13.53
N THR A 269 -2.79 -9.54 13.73
CA THR A 269 -2.75 -8.09 13.56
C THR A 269 -1.66 -7.73 12.59
N THR A 270 -2.02 -7.01 11.54
CA THR A 270 -1.02 -6.39 10.68
C THR A 270 -0.47 -5.18 11.39
N VAL A 271 0.77 -5.25 11.85
CA VAL A 271 1.48 -4.06 12.33
C VAL A 271 2.11 -3.39 11.12
N PRO A 272 1.78 -2.13 10.82
CA PRO A 272 2.49 -1.38 9.79
C PRO A 272 4.00 -1.42 10.06
N ASN A 273 4.80 -1.50 9.00
CA ASN A 273 6.24 -1.32 9.16
C ASN A 273 6.51 0.01 9.86
N PRO A 274 7.48 0.09 10.77
CA PRO A 274 7.83 1.35 11.39
C PRO A 274 8.36 2.33 10.33
N PRO A 275 8.28 3.65 10.60
CA PRO A 275 8.89 4.63 9.73
C PRO A 275 10.40 4.41 9.62
N PRO A 276 11.03 4.89 8.53
CA PRO A 276 12.48 4.77 8.35
C PRO A 276 13.26 5.21 9.58
N PRO A 277 14.32 4.50 9.98
CA PRO A 277 15.18 4.89 11.09
C PRO A 277 15.79 6.29 10.88
N ALA A 278 16.06 7.00 11.97
CA ALA A 278 16.74 8.29 11.87
C ALA A 278 18.10 8.13 11.19
N GLY A 279 18.34 8.94 10.16
CA GLY A 279 19.57 8.88 9.36
C GLY A 279 19.44 8.10 8.06
N THR A 280 18.26 7.59 7.72
CA THR A 280 17.99 7.06 6.37
C THR A 280 18.13 8.18 5.34
N THR A 281 18.81 7.89 4.25
CA THR A 281 19.07 8.83 3.16
C THR A 281 18.67 8.26 1.79
N ALA A 282 18.50 6.95 1.73
CA ALA A 282 18.04 6.26 0.53
C ALA A 282 17.34 4.95 0.91
N ASP A 283 16.46 4.50 0.01
CA ASP A 283 15.80 3.21 0.07
C ASP A 283 16.23 2.34 -1.11
N MET A 284 16.34 1.03 -0.87
CA MET A 284 16.58 0.03 -1.89
C MET A 284 15.40 -0.94 -1.92
N ILE A 285 14.80 -1.12 -3.09
CA ILE A 285 13.74 -2.10 -3.27
C ILE A 285 14.28 -3.35 -3.96
N LEU A 286 13.98 -4.50 -3.38
CA LEU A 286 14.27 -5.82 -3.92
C LEU A 286 12.96 -6.56 -4.28
N ARG A 287 13.04 -7.41 -5.30
CA ARG A 287 11.98 -8.30 -5.73
C ARG A 287 12.45 -9.75 -5.72
N GLY A 288 11.68 -10.63 -5.11
CA GLY A 288 11.94 -12.07 -5.16
C GLY A 288 11.81 -12.63 -6.58
N ALA A 289 12.77 -13.45 -6.98
CA ALA A 289 12.84 -14.03 -8.32
C ALA A 289 11.74 -15.08 -8.55
N ASP A 290 11.15 -15.10 -9.74
CA ASP A 290 10.08 -16.05 -10.10
C ASP A 290 10.53 -17.53 -10.14
N THR A 291 11.83 -17.75 -10.16
CA THR A 291 12.43 -19.09 -10.14
C THR A 291 12.60 -19.67 -8.74
N SER A 292 12.36 -18.87 -7.69
CA SER A 292 12.50 -19.28 -6.29
C SER A 292 11.13 -19.27 -5.59
N PRO A 293 10.48 -20.43 -5.39
CA PRO A 293 9.13 -20.49 -4.82
C PRO A 293 8.99 -19.83 -3.44
N ALA A 294 10.08 -19.77 -2.67
CA ALA A 294 10.07 -19.19 -1.33
C ALA A 294 9.90 -17.65 -1.30
N VAL A 295 10.34 -16.96 -2.37
CA VAL A 295 10.35 -15.48 -2.42
C VAL A 295 9.67 -14.94 -3.67
N MET A 296 9.08 -15.80 -4.48
CA MET A 296 8.49 -15.47 -5.77
C MET A 296 7.46 -14.33 -5.67
N GLY A 297 7.73 -13.24 -6.39
CA GLY A 297 6.85 -12.07 -6.41
C GLY A 297 6.80 -11.24 -5.14
N GLN A 298 7.59 -11.54 -4.12
CA GLN A 298 7.73 -10.72 -2.91
C GLN A 298 8.52 -9.45 -3.21
N TYR A 299 8.20 -8.40 -2.47
CA TYR A 299 8.93 -7.14 -2.48
C TYR A 299 9.39 -6.78 -1.08
N GLU A 300 10.62 -6.31 -0.98
CA GLU A 300 11.22 -5.81 0.26
C GLU A 300 11.81 -4.41 0.04
N ILE A 301 11.75 -3.58 1.08
CA ILE A 301 12.40 -2.27 1.15
C ILE A 301 13.48 -2.29 2.22
N TYR A 302 14.62 -1.68 1.91
CA TYR A 302 15.75 -1.56 2.81
C TYR A 302 16.12 -0.10 2.96
N ASP A 303 16.04 0.40 4.18
CA ASP A 303 16.50 1.73 4.56
C ASP A 303 18.02 1.78 4.60
N ILE A 304 18.62 2.71 3.87
CA ILE A 304 20.07 2.88 3.80
C ILE A 304 20.46 4.26 4.32
N GLY A 305 21.48 4.32 5.15
CA GLY A 305 22.06 5.56 5.62
C GLY A 305 23.49 5.37 6.09
N ASN A 306 24.33 6.37 5.88
CA ASN A 306 25.74 6.33 6.24
C ASN A 306 26.44 5.07 5.70
N ASN A 307 26.14 4.71 4.45
CA ASN A 307 26.67 3.53 3.75
C ASN A 307 26.41 2.18 4.43
N ALA A 308 25.28 2.07 5.14
CA ALA A 308 24.86 0.84 5.78
C ALA A 308 23.36 0.61 5.62
N ILE A 309 22.94 -0.65 5.58
CA ILE A 309 21.53 -1.00 5.75
C ILE A 309 21.17 -0.78 7.21
N LEU A 310 20.21 0.09 7.47
CA LEU A 310 19.72 0.44 8.81
C LEU A 310 18.56 -0.47 9.22
N ALA A 311 17.69 -0.81 8.27
CA ALA A 311 16.55 -1.68 8.47
C ALA A 311 16.10 -2.32 7.15
N GLY A 312 15.25 -3.35 7.22
CA GLY A 312 14.64 -3.98 6.06
C GLY A 312 13.25 -4.48 6.42
N TYR A 313 12.28 -4.30 5.50
CA TYR A 313 10.88 -4.62 5.72
C TYR A 313 10.25 -5.21 4.47
N SER A 314 9.27 -6.07 4.66
CA SER A 314 8.47 -6.59 3.56
C SER A 314 7.43 -5.57 3.11
N LEU A 315 7.33 -5.36 1.80
CA LEU A 315 6.26 -4.56 1.17
C LEU A 315 5.08 -5.42 0.68
N GLY A 316 5.22 -6.73 0.70
CA GLY A 316 4.18 -7.65 0.25
C GLY A 316 4.56 -8.45 -0.98
N GLN A 317 3.55 -9.09 -1.58
CA GLN A 317 3.70 -9.96 -2.73
C GLN A 317 2.73 -9.56 -3.84
N VAL A 318 3.21 -9.54 -5.06
CA VAL A 318 2.38 -9.35 -6.27
C VAL A 318 2.54 -10.56 -7.19
N GLY A 319 1.56 -10.77 -8.07
CA GLY A 319 1.60 -11.87 -9.03
C GLY A 319 2.90 -11.91 -9.85
N THR A 320 3.33 -13.11 -10.21
CA THR A 320 4.61 -13.34 -10.91
C THR A 320 4.69 -12.75 -12.31
N ASP A 321 3.58 -12.39 -12.90
CA ASP A 321 3.50 -11.67 -14.17
C ASP A 321 3.73 -10.16 -14.06
N TRP A 322 3.79 -9.61 -12.84
CA TRP A 322 4.14 -8.22 -12.59
C TRP A 322 5.64 -8.03 -12.43
N ARG A 323 6.18 -7.08 -13.15
CA ARG A 323 7.62 -6.75 -13.19
C ARG A 323 7.84 -5.33 -12.68
N PHE A 324 8.87 -5.17 -11.89
CA PHE A 324 9.34 -3.84 -11.49
C PHE A 324 9.73 -3.02 -12.73
N VAL A 325 9.30 -1.76 -12.74
CA VAL A 325 9.58 -0.79 -13.80
C VAL A 325 10.51 0.31 -13.31
N GLY A 326 10.18 0.92 -12.17
CA GLY A 326 10.97 1.99 -11.60
C GLY A 326 10.29 2.63 -10.40
N LEU A 327 10.97 3.64 -9.84
CA LEU A 327 10.53 4.43 -8.70
C LEU A 327 10.35 5.89 -9.10
N GLY A 328 9.37 6.58 -8.48
CA GLY A 328 9.10 8.00 -8.69
C GLY A 328 8.10 8.52 -7.69
N GLY A 329 7.75 9.80 -7.76
CA GLY A 329 6.66 10.39 -6.96
C GLY A 329 5.48 10.71 -7.86
N PHE A 330 4.40 9.93 -7.80
CA PHE A 330 3.26 10.04 -8.71
C PHE A 330 2.00 10.63 -8.08
N ASN A 331 1.89 10.65 -6.75
CA ASN A 331 0.72 11.16 -6.04
C ASN A 331 0.89 12.57 -5.46
N GLY A 332 2.03 13.18 -5.64
CA GLY A 332 2.31 14.56 -5.21
C GLY A 332 2.48 14.77 -3.69
N THR A 333 2.54 13.70 -2.90
CA THR A 333 2.57 13.75 -1.43
C THR A 333 3.91 13.40 -0.81
N ASP A 334 5.02 13.46 -1.52
CA ASP A 334 6.35 13.17 -0.96
C ASP A 334 6.70 11.69 -0.77
N THR A 335 5.98 10.80 -1.37
CA THR A 335 6.25 9.37 -1.27
C THR A 335 7.18 8.90 -2.39
N THR A 336 7.92 7.85 -2.12
CA THR A 336 8.58 7.06 -3.15
C THR A 336 7.60 6.01 -3.62
N ASP A 337 7.13 6.13 -4.86
CA ASP A 337 6.15 5.22 -5.41
C ASP A 337 6.81 4.22 -6.34
N MET A 338 6.28 3.01 -6.37
CA MET A 338 6.78 1.91 -7.18
C MET A 338 5.85 1.64 -8.35
N VAL A 339 6.37 1.63 -9.57
CA VAL A 339 5.59 1.25 -10.74
C VAL A 339 5.93 -0.17 -11.16
N LEU A 340 4.88 -0.96 -11.39
CA LEU A 340 4.94 -2.32 -11.91
C LEU A 340 4.28 -2.40 -13.29
N ARG A 341 4.75 -3.32 -14.11
CA ARG A 341 4.14 -3.66 -15.40
C ARG A 341 3.83 -5.14 -15.50
N ASN A 342 2.62 -5.45 -15.91
CA ASN A 342 2.22 -6.82 -16.22
C ASN A 342 2.83 -7.29 -17.54
N SER A 343 3.59 -8.38 -17.49
CA SER A 343 4.35 -8.91 -18.64
C SER A 343 3.47 -9.61 -19.69
N SER A 344 2.24 -9.96 -19.34
CA SER A 344 1.29 -10.64 -20.25
C SER A 344 0.27 -9.68 -20.86
N THR A 345 -0.16 -8.66 -20.14
CA THR A 345 -1.20 -7.73 -20.60
C THR A 345 -0.65 -6.35 -21.00
N GLY A 346 0.55 -5.99 -20.54
CA GLY A 346 1.13 -4.66 -20.69
C GLY A 346 0.51 -3.58 -19.80
N ALA A 347 -0.30 -3.98 -18.81
CA ALA A 347 -0.87 -3.08 -17.83
C ALA A 347 0.21 -2.49 -16.91
N PHE A 348 0.03 -1.24 -16.47
CA PHE A 348 0.86 -0.58 -15.48
C PHE A 348 0.03 -0.28 -14.23
N GLU A 349 0.65 -0.49 -13.07
CA GLU A 349 0.12 -0.12 -11.76
C GLU A 349 1.19 0.63 -10.98
N VAL A 350 0.76 1.65 -10.24
CA VAL A 350 1.58 2.39 -9.29
C VAL A 350 1.17 2.01 -7.87
N TYR A 351 2.15 1.87 -6.98
CA TYR A 351 1.98 1.59 -5.56
C TYR A 351 2.64 2.70 -4.76
N ASP A 352 1.83 3.42 -3.99
CA ASP A 352 2.31 4.48 -3.09
C ASP A 352 3.03 3.86 -1.90
N ILE A 353 4.26 4.30 -1.63
CA ILE A 353 5.06 3.82 -0.51
C ILE A 353 5.32 4.99 0.44
N SER A 354 4.94 4.85 1.69
CA SER A 354 5.21 5.82 2.75
C SER A 354 5.53 5.11 4.06
N ASN A 355 6.57 5.57 4.75
CA ASN A 355 7.02 4.96 6.02
C ASN A 355 7.19 3.44 5.89
N ASN A 356 7.85 2.97 4.83
CA ASN A 356 8.09 1.55 4.56
C ASN A 356 6.83 0.69 4.35
N ASN A 357 5.70 1.31 4.03
CA ASN A 357 4.44 0.62 3.79
C ASN A 357 3.83 1.02 2.44
N ILE A 358 3.16 0.07 1.79
CA ILE A 358 2.26 0.41 0.68
C ILE A 358 1.00 1.04 1.28
N THR A 359 0.72 2.29 0.92
CA THR A 359 -0.40 3.09 1.44
C THR A 359 -1.52 3.27 0.43
N GLY A 360 -1.26 2.99 -0.84
CA GLY A 360 -2.23 3.10 -1.91
C GLY A 360 -1.76 2.38 -3.18
N ALA A 361 -2.67 2.22 -4.12
CA ALA A 361 -2.36 1.73 -5.45
C ALA A 361 -3.29 2.34 -6.50
N GLY A 362 -2.80 2.50 -7.72
CA GLY A 362 -3.56 3.02 -8.84
C GLY A 362 -3.22 2.34 -10.17
N ALA A 363 -4.23 2.08 -11.00
CA ALA A 363 -4.03 1.55 -12.33
C ALA A 363 -3.74 2.68 -13.33
N LEU A 364 -2.59 2.60 -14.02
CA LEU A 364 -2.21 3.57 -15.05
C LEU A 364 -2.69 3.18 -16.46
N GLY A 365 -3.37 2.03 -16.60
CA GLY A 365 -3.81 1.53 -17.89
C GLY A 365 -2.86 0.53 -18.53
N SER A 366 -3.04 0.23 -19.82
CA SER A 366 -2.22 -0.77 -20.51
C SER A 366 -1.78 -0.29 -21.89
N VAL A 367 -0.57 -0.68 -22.28
CA VAL A 367 -0.03 -0.47 -23.63
C VAL A 367 0.47 -1.79 -24.22
N GLY A 368 0.53 -1.89 -25.54
CA GLY A 368 0.99 -3.10 -26.21
C GLY A 368 2.39 -3.55 -25.74
N LEU A 369 2.65 -4.84 -25.73
CA LEU A 369 3.91 -5.42 -25.26
C LEU A 369 5.15 -5.02 -26.10
N ASN A 370 4.93 -4.49 -27.29
CA ASN A 370 5.97 -3.92 -28.14
C ASN A 370 6.44 -2.51 -27.70
N TRP A 371 5.77 -1.90 -26.73
CA TRP A 371 6.23 -0.69 -26.05
C TRP A 371 7.09 -1.05 -24.87
N GLN A 372 8.29 -0.54 -24.81
CA GLN A 372 9.26 -0.76 -23.74
C GLN A 372 9.36 0.49 -22.88
N PHE A 373 9.50 0.31 -21.59
CA PHE A 373 9.76 1.41 -20.67
C PHE A 373 11.11 2.05 -20.98
N GLY A 374 11.12 3.38 -21.08
CA GLY A 374 12.31 4.19 -21.32
C GLY A 374 12.84 4.86 -20.06
N GLY A 375 11.95 5.36 -19.22
CA GLY A 375 12.30 6.02 -17.96
C GLY A 375 11.24 6.99 -17.49
N PHE A 376 11.46 7.53 -16.29
CA PHE A 376 10.67 8.60 -15.70
C PHE A 376 11.44 9.92 -15.72
N GLY A 377 10.70 11.04 -15.77
CA GLY A 377 11.24 12.39 -15.70
C GLY A 377 10.14 13.43 -15.58
N ASP A 378 10.52 14.70 -15.53
CA ASP A 378 9.61 15.85 -15.71
C ASP A 378 9.79 16.37 -17.15
N PHE A 379 9.01 15.81 -18.08
CA PHE A 379 9.09 16.15 -19.50
C PHE A 379 8.05 17.19 -19.90
N SER A 380 6.98 17.32 -19.12
CA SER A 380 5.92 18.29 -19.30
C SER A 380 6.29 19.67 -18.75
N GLY A 381 7.17 19.72 -17.75
CA GLY A 381 7.45 20.91 -16.97
C GLY A 381 6.30 21.35 -16.07
N MET A 382 5.30 20.48 -15.86
CA MET A 382 4.11 20.77 -15.05
C MET A 382 4.35 20.40 -13.58
N PRO A 383 4.16 21.31 -12.64
CA PRO A 383 4.37 21.03 -11.24
C PRO A 383 3.42 19.95 -10.69
N GLY A 384 3.95 18.88 -10.07
CA GLY A 384 3.18 17.80 -9.45
C GLY A 384 2.97 16.59 -10.36
N GLU A 385 3.56 16.58 -11.54
CA GLU A 385 3.55 15.44 -12.46
C GLU A 385 4.91 14.74 -12.48
N THR A 386 4.87 13.46 -12.71
CA THR A 386 6.03 12.62 -13.07
C THR A 386 5.65 11.92 -14.35
N ASP A 387 6.45 12.11 -15.39
CA ASP A 387 6.10 11.63 -16.71
C ASP A 387 6.86 10.33 -17.02
N MET A 388 6.27 9.51 -17.88
CA MET A 388 6.83 8.23 -18.32
C MET A 388 7.06 8.24 -19.82
N ILE A 389 8.28 7.94 -20.27
CA ILE A 389 8.55 7.70 -21.67
C ILE A 389 8.52 6.21 -21.98
N LEU A 390 7.80 5.87 -23.04
CA LEU A 390 7.80 4.55 -23.65
C LEU A 390 8.38 4.60 -25.06
N ARG A 391 9.09 3.53 -25.47
CA ARG A 391 9.66 3.37 -26.80
C ARG A 391 9.13 2.10 -27.47
N ASN A 392 8.63 2.22 -28.67
CA ASN A 392 8.17 1.09 -29.46
C ASN A 392 9.36 0.32 -30.05
N SER A 393 9.50 -0.95 -29.71
CA SER A 393 10.60 -1.82 -30.14
C SER A 393 10.57 -2.17 -31.64
N SER A 394 9.43 -2.01 -32.30
CA SER A 394 9.25 -2.34 -33.73
C SER A 394 9.40 -1.15 -34.66
N SER A 395 9.01 0.05 -34.21
CA SER A 395 9.03 1.26 -35.03
C SER A 395 10.05 2.31 -34.57
N GLY A 396 10.52 2.22 -33.32
CA GLY A 396 11.35 3.26 -32.70
C GLY A 396 10.56 4.48 -32.26
N ALA A 397 9.23 4.47 -32.34
CA ALA A 397 8.39 5.56 -31.88
C ALA A 397 8.56 5.80 -30.38
N LEU A 398 8.51 7.06 -29.98
CA LEU A 398 8.56 7.53 -28.59
C LEU A 398 7.22 8.17 -28.23
N GLU A 399 6.70 7.82 -27.08
CA GLU A 399 5.51 8.42 -26.47
C GLU A 399 5.81 8.80 -25.03
N VAL A 400 5.34 9.96 -24.59
CA VAL A 400 5.38 10.41 -23.21
C VAL A 400 3.97 10.40 -22.63
N TYR A 401 3.87 10.00 -21.39
CA TYR A 401 2.65 9.90 -20.61
C TYR A 401 2.81 10.73 -19.34
N ASP A 402 1.97 11.76 -19.20
CA ASP A 402 1.93 12.59 -17.98
C ASP A 402 1.15 11.85 -16.90
N ILE A 403 1.72 11.77 -15.70
CA ILE A 403 1.14 11.05 -14.58
C ILE A 403 1.04 11.99 -13.37
N ALA A 404 -0.17 12.14 -12.84
CA ALA A 404 -0.41 12.86 -11.60
C ALA A 404 -1.50 12.15 -10.77
N ASN A 405 -1.35 12.16 -9.44
CA ASN A 405 -2.27 11.52 -8.50
C ASN A 405 -2.60 10.07 -8.92
N ASN A 406 -1.58 9.31 -9.26
CA ASN A 406 -1.67 7.89 -9.67
C ASN A 406 -2.55 7.65 -10.90
N SER A 407 -2.67 8.61 -11.79
CA SER A 407 -3.49 8.51 -12.99
C SER A 407 -2.80 9.14 -14.19
N LEU A 408 -2.98 8.55 -15.37
CA LEU A 408 -2.57 9.18 -16.63
C LEU A 408 -3.42 10.41 -16.87
N THR A 409 -2.79 11.56 -17.05
CA THR A 409 -3.46 12.83 -17.35
C THR A 409 -3.47 13.13 -18.83
N ASN A 410 -2.37 12.83 -19.54
CA ASN A 410 -2.21 13.03 -20.97
C ASN A 410 -1.24 12.00 -21.59
N ALA A 411 -1.20 11.98 -22.92
CA ALA A 411 -0.23 11.20 -23.69
C ALA A 411 0.11 11.94 -24.98
N PHE A 412 1.42 11.98 -25.34
CA PHE A 412 1.91 12.70 -26.51
C PHE A 412 2.92 11.86 -27.29
N ALA A 413 2.80 11.87 -28.62
CA ALA A 413 3.81 11.30 -29.50
C ALA A 413 4.99 12.28 -29.65
N MET A 414 6.20 11.80 -29.37
CA MET A 414 7.44 12.59 -29.45
C MET A 414 8.20 12.36 -30.75
N GLY A 415 7.68 11.52 -31.65
CA GLY A 415 8.36 11.15 -32.90
C GLY A 415 8.93 9.74 -32.86
N ALA A 416 9.96 9.49 -33.67
CA ALA A 416 10.60 8.17 -33.74
C ALA A 416 12.10 8.30 -33.99
N VAL A 417 12.87 7.39 -33.38
CA VAL A 417 14.32 7.26 -33.60
C VAL A 417 14.63 5.90 -34.23
N GLY A 418 15.77 5.79 -34.93
CA GLY A 418 16.16 4.53 -35.52
C GLY A 418 16.23 3.37 -34.52
N LEU A 419 15.94 2.15 -34.94
CA LEU A 419 15.90 0.98 -34.08
C LEU A 419 17.26 0.63 -33.42
N ASN A 420 18.35 1.07 -34.03
CA ASN A 420 19.69 0.95 -33.48
C ASN A 420 20.04 2.00 -32.41
N TRP A 421 19.15 2.94 -32.12
CA TRP A 421 19.27 3.86 -31.01
C TRP A 421 18.51 3.34 -29.80
N GLN A 422 19.13 3.36 -28.65
CA GLN A 422 18.54 2.92 -27.38
C GLN A 422 18.61 4.07 -26.39
N ILE A 423 17.57 4.22 -25.56
CA ILE A 423 17.57 5.18 -24.47
C ILE A 423 18.65 4.72 -23.47
N ALA A 424 19.60 5.61 -23.17
CA ALA A 424 20.66 5.38 -22.21
C ALA A 424 20.31 5.91 -20.81
N GLY A 425 19.49 6.95 -20.75
CA GLY A 425 18.95 7.53 -19.53
C GLY A 425 18.53 8.99 -19.69
N PHE A 426 18.20 9.59 -18.55
CA PHE A 426 17.64 10.93 -18.45
C PHE A 426 18.38 11.76 -17.42
N GLY A 427 18.40 13.08 -17.62
CA GLY A 427 19.02 14.03 -16.71
C GLY A 427 18.86 15.47 -17.20
N ASP A 428 19.37 16.43 -16.46
CA ASP A 428 19.48 17.83 -16.88
C ASP A 428 20.85 18.02 -17.56
N PHE A 429 20.90 17.81 -18.88
CA PHE A 429 22.14 17.90 -19.65
C PHE A 429 22.28 19.25 -20.37
N SER A 430 21.16 19.94 -20.60
CA SER A 430 21.11 21.26 -21.22
C SER A 430 21.42 22.38 -20.25
N SER A 431 21.40 22.11 -18.94
CA SER A 431 21.49 23.12 -17.87
C SER A 431 20.36 24.16 -17.92
N ARG A 432 19.21 23.80 -18.51
CA ARG A 432 18.01 24.64 -18.55
C ARG A 432 17.05 24.26 -17.42
N PRO A 433 16.54 25.23 -16.69
CA PRO A 433 15.58 24.95 -15.61
C PRO A 433 14.30 24.31 -16.14
N ASN A 434 13.81 23.27 -15.43
CA ASN A 434 12.56 22.55 -15.71
C ASN A 434 12.55 21.80 -17.07
N GLU A 435 13.69 21.32 -17.49
CA GLU A 435 13.82 20.38 -18.60
C GLU A 435 14.42 19.08 -18.08
N THR A 436 13.94 17.95 -18.57
CA THR A 436 14.59 16.66 -18.42
C THR A 436 14.98 16.17 -19.80
N ASP A 437 16.27 16.01 -20.02
CA ASP A 437 16.81 15.64 -21.32
C ASP A 437 17.04 14.13 -21.39
N MET A 438 17.11 13.60 -22.60
CA MET A 438 17.30 12.19 -22.88
C MET A 438 18.62 11.94 -23.62
N ILE A 439 19.47 11.07 -23.10
CA ILE A 439 20.61 10.54 -23.86
C ILE A 439 20.22 9.23 -24.53
N MET A 440 20.54 9.14 -25.81
CA MET A 440 20.44 7.93 -26.60
C MET A 440 21.82 7.45 -27.05
N ARG A 441 21.97 6.12 -27.09
CA ARG A 441 23.19 5.46 -27.57
C ARG A 441 22.90 4.57 -28.76
N ASN A 442 23.71 4.69 -29.78
CA ASN A 442 23.64 3.84 -30.96
C ASN A 442 24.32 2.50 -30.70
N SER A 443 23.58 1.40 -30.79
CA SER A 443 24.06 0.05 -30.50
C SER A 443 25.04 -0.52 -31.50
N THR A 444 25.20 0.12 -32.69
CA THR A 444 26.10 -0.34 -33.78
C THR A 444 27.36 0.49 -33.89
N THR A 445 27.30 1.77 -33.52
CA THR A 445 28.43 2.69 -33.65
C THR A 445 28.99 3.18 -32.34
N GLY A 446 28.25 3.05 -31.25
CA GLY A 446 28.59 3.62 -29.95
C GLY A 446 28.38 5.13 -29.87
N ALA A 447 27.79 5.75 -30.89
CA ALA A 447 27.48 7.18 -30.87
C ALA A 447 26.48 7.52 -29.77
N LEU A 448 26.69 8.70 -29.18
CA LEU A 448 25.82 9.30 -28.17
C LEU A 448 25.20 10.57 -28.69
N GLU A 449 23.91 10.72 -28.49
CA GLU A 449 23.14 11.93 -28.80
C GLU A 449 22.30 12.32 -27.58
N VAL A 450 22.27 13.62 -27.27
CA VAL A 450 21.36 14.17 -26.27
C VAL A 450 20.19 14.85 -26.97
N TYR A 451 19.00 14.66 -26.44
CA TYR A 451 17.77 15.25 -26.90
C TYR A 451 17.18 16.11 -25.79
N ASP A 452 17.08 17.42 -26.02
CA ASP A 452 16.40 18.33 -25.11
C ASP A 452 14.89 18.08 -25.22
N ILE A 453 14.22 17.94 -24.06
CA ILE A 453 12.80 17.70 -23.97
C ILE A 453 12.14 18.80 -23.14
N ALA A 454 11.18 19.49 -23.72
CA ALA A 454 10.38 20.48 -23.02
C ALA A 454 8.93 20.43 -23.50
N ASN A 455 7.96 20.57 -22.57
CA ASN A 455 6.53 20.52 -22.86
C ASN A 455 6.15 19.27 -23.67
N ASN A 456 6.69 18.12 -23.30
CA ASN A 456 6.44 16.82 -23.94
C ASN A 456 6.87 16.75 -25.42
N GLN A 457 7.85 17.56 -25.85
CA GLN A 457 8.35 17.60 -27.20
C GLN A 457 9.87 17.54 -27.24
N LEU A 458 10.43 16.86 -28.25
CA LEU A 458 11.84 16.96 -28.58
C LEU A 458 12.08 18.35 -29.18
N THR A 459 12.88 19.17 -28.53
CA THR A 459 13.14 20.57 -28.94
C THR A 459 14.43 20.71 -29.71
N SER A 460 15.45 19.93 -29.37
CA SER A 460 16.79 19.95 -29.97
C SER A 460 17.44 18.57 -29.90
N ALA A 461 18.48 18.36 -30.71
CA ALA A 461 19.32 17.17 -30.66
C ALA A 461 20.78 17.55 -30.90
N PHE A 462 21.68 16.99 -30.08
CA PHE A 462 23.12 17.29 -30.15
C PHE A 462 23.93 16.00 -30.12
N SER A 463 24.96 15.91 -30.99
CA SER A 463 25.89 14.79 -30.95
C SER A 463 26.92 15.01 -29.85
N MET A 464 27.11 14.00 -28.99
CA MET A 464 28.11 14.00 -27.93
C MET A 464 29.37 13.20 -28.29
N GLY A 465 29.47 12.68 -29.54
CA GLY A 465 30.57 11.84 -29.96
C GLY A 465 30.22 10.34 -29.91
N ALA A 466 31.24 9.50 -29.81
CA ALA A 466 31.06 8.05 -29.77
C ALA A 466 32.07 7.40 -28.81
N VAL A 467 31.64 6.38 -28.08
CA VAL A 467 32.49 5.52 -27.25
C VAL A 467 32.43 4.09 -27.77
N GLY A 468 33.51 3.34 -27.54
CA GLY A 468 33.60 1.96 -27.99
C GLY A 468 32.41 1.10 -27.55
N LEU A 469 32.07 0.08 -28.31
CA LEU A 469 30.91 -0.79 -28.04
C LEU A 469 31.11 -1.67 -26.79
N ASP A 470 32.34 -1.83 -26.34
CA ASP A 470 32.73 -2.49 -25.10
C ASP A 470 32.46 -1.62 -23.85
N TRP A 471 32.16 -0.34 -24.04
CA TRP A 471 31.71 0.55 -22.97
C TRP A 471 30.18 0.61 -22.90
N GLN A 472 29.64 0.50 -21.72
CA GLN A 472 28.20 0.56 -21.44
C GLN A 472 27.91 1.71 -20.49
N VAL A 473 26.81 2.42 -20.71
CA VAL A 473 26.35 3.43 -19.76
C VAL A 473 25.91 2.69 -18.48
N ALA A 474 26.52 3.05 -17.38
CA ALA A 474 26.22 2.49 -16.07
C ALA A 474 25.12 3.28 -15.36
N GLY A 475 25.07 4.61 -15.60
CA GLY A 475 24.04 5.48 -15.08
C GLY A 475 24.47 6.94 -15.03
N PHE A 476 23.60 7.74 -14.43
CA PHE A 476 23.71 9.19 -14.36
C PHE A 476 23.61 9.66 -12.90
N GLY A 477 24.28 10.77 -12.60
CA GLY A 477 24.24 11.37 -11.28
C GLY A 477 25.07 12.66 -11.22
N ASN A 478 25.17 13.26 -10.05
CA ASN A 478 26.08 14.37 -9.79
C ASN A 478 27.35 13.82 -9.17
N PHE A 479 28.36 13.55 -9.96
CA PHE A 479 29.64 12.96 -9.51
C PHE A 479 30.76 14.01 -9.43
N SER A 480 30.67 15.08 -10.24
CA SER A 480 31.62 16.19 -10.26
C SER A 480 31.49 17.12 -9.06
N SER A 481 30.35 17.07 -8.35
CA SER A 481 29.95 18.02 -7.32
C SER A 481 29.71 19.45 -7.86
N ASN A 482 29.64 19.63 -9.17
CA ASN A 482 29.30 20.90 -9.79
C ASN A 482 27.76 21.09 -9.81
N PRO A 483 27.27 22.22 -9.35
CA PRO A 483 25.84 22.48 -9.38
C PRO A 483 25.28 22.62 -10.80
N GLY A 484 24.19 21.89 -11.11
CA GLY A 484 23.50 21.99 -12.41
C GLY A 484 24.16 21.19 -13.52
N GLU A 485 25.03 20.25 -13.19
CA GLU A 485 25.55 19.24 -14.10
C GLU A 485 24.96 17.88 -13.79
N THR A 486 24.70 17.10 -14.81
CA THR A 486 24.40 15.67 -14.69
C THR A 486 25.50 14.90 -15.40
N ASP A 487 26.24 14.12 -14.65
CA ASP A 487 27.39 13.37 -15.13
C ASP A 487 26.99 11.93 -15.49
N MET A 488 27.76 11.31 -16.38
CA MET A 488 27.54 9.95 -16.84
C MET A 488 28.71 9.04 -16.44
N ILE A 489 28.43 7.92 -15.80
CA ILE A 489 29.43 6.86 -15.61
C ILE A 489 29.26 5.81 -16.70
N MET A 490 30.35 5.45 -17.31
CA MET A 490 30.47 4.32 -18.22
C MET A 490 31.36 3.22 -17.65
N ARG A 491 31.00 1.96 -17.94
CA ARG A 491 31.75 0.78 -17.54
C ARG A 491 32.16 -0.04 -18.74
N ASN A 492 33.43 -0.39 -18.82
CA ASN A 492 33.93 -1.30 -19.83
C ASN A 492 33.54 -2.74 -19.52
N SER A 493 32.85 -3.42 -20.42
CA SER A 493 32.33 -4.77 -20.23
C SER A 493 33.39 -5.86 -20.27
N THR A 494 34.60 -5.57 -20.75
CA THR A 494 35.70 -6.53 -20.89
C THR A 494 36.75 -6.38 -19.81
N THR A 495 36.98 -5.16 -19.31
CA THR A 495 38.03 -4.85 -18.34
C THR A 495 37.50 -4.47 -16.96
N GLY A 496 36.21 -4.11 -16.87
CA GLY A 496 35.60 -3.55 -15.67
C GLY A 496 36.02 -2.12 -15.37
N ALA A 497 36.75 -1.45 -16.26
CA ALA A 497 37.15 -0.07 -16.09
C ALA A 497 35.92 0.86 -16.03
N LEU A 498 36.03 1.89 -15.18
CA LEU A 498 35.02 2.91 -14.97
C LEU A 498 35.56 4.26 -15.41
N GLU A 499 34.78 5.01 -16.18
CA GLU A 499 35.05 6.38 -16.56
C GLU A 499 33.82 7.25 -16.27
N VAL A 500 34.06 8.44 -15.73
CA VAL A 500 33.02 9.46 -15.54
C VAL A 500 33.20 10.55 -16.61
N TYR A 501 32.09 10.98 -17.15
CA TYR A 501 31.98 12.03 -18.14
C TYR A 501 31.12 13.15 -17.56
N ASP A 502 31.71 14.34 -17.42
CA ASP A 502 30.96 15.54 -17.02
C ASP A 502 30.21 16.07 -18.23
N ILE A 503 28.92 16.38 -18.02
CA ILE A 503 28.03 16.85 -19.08
C ILE A 503 27.43 18.20 -18.69
N ALA A 504 27.64 19.21 -19.51
CA ALA A 504 27.02 20.53 -19.35
C ALA A 504 26.73 21.15 -20.73
N ASN A 505 25.60 21.85 -20.85
CA ASN A 505 25.15 22.49 -22.07
C ASN A 505 25.17 21.53 -23.27
N ASN A 506 24.67 20.30 -23.07
CA ASN A 506 24.59 19.25 -24.10
C ASN A 506 25.93 18.79 -24.68
N ALA A 507 27.03 18.97 -23.97
CA ALA A 507 28.35 18.58 -24.39
C ALA A 507 29.14 17.88 -23.28
N LEU A 508 30.01 16.95 -23.68
CA LEU A 508 31.01 16.37 -22.76
C LEU A 508 32.05 17.44 -22.46
N THR A 509 32.22 17.80 -21.21
CA THR A 509 33.17 18.84 -20.76
C THR A 509 34.46 18.24 -20.21
N SER A 510 34.39 17.05 -19.62
CA SER A 510 35.57 16.29 -19.22
C SER A 510 35.32 14.77 -19.26
N ALA A 511 36.39 14.00 -19.18
CA ALA A 511 36.37 12.54 -19.02
C ALA A 511 37.49 12.13 -18.09
N LEU A 512 37.17 11.39 -17.03
CA LEU A 512 38.11 10.97 -16.00
C LEU A 512 37.97 9.48 -15.68
N SER A 513 39.13 8.80 -15.56
CA SER A 513 39.12 7.40 -15.13
C SER A 513 38.91 7.29 -13.63
N MET A 514 37.99 6.43 -13.22
CA MET A 514 37.68 6.13 -11.81
C MET A 514 38.29 4.81 -11.34
N GLY A 515 39.12 4.12 -12.17
CA GLY A 515 39.65 2.82 -11.86
C GLY A 515 38.88 1.68 -12.51
N ALA A 516 38.88 0.50 -11.88
CA ALA A 516 38.17 -0.67 -12.39
C ALA A 516 37.63 -1.53 -11.25
N VAL A 517 36.48 -2.17 -11.50
CA VAL A 517 35.88 -3.17 -10.62
C VAL A 517 35.85 -4.53 -11.32
N GLY A 518 35.85 -5.61 -10.55
CA GLY A 518 35.80 -6.96 -11.10
C GLY A 518 34.60 -7.19 -12.02
N LEU A 519 34.73 -8.07 -13.00
CA LEU A 519 33.65 -8.37 -13.95
C LEU A 519 32.46 -9.08 -13.30
N ASP A 520 32.67 -9.68 -12.16
CA ASP A 520 31.65 -10.29 -11.31
C ASP A 520 30.81 -9.25 -10.51
N TRP A 521 31.22 -7.99 -10.54
CA TRP A 521 30.48 -6.89 -9.95
C TRP A 521 29.74 -6.10 -11.05
N GLN A 522 28.47 -5.89 -10.89
CA GLN A 522 27.63 -5.09 -11.78
C GLN A 522 27.16 -3.84 -11.05
N VAL A 523 27.07 -2.71 -11.80
CA VAL A 523 26.47 -1.50 -11.26
C VAL A 523 24.98 -1.77 -11.03
N ALA A 524 24.57 -1.64 -9.78
CA ALA A 524 23.21 -1.86 -9.32
C ALA A 524 22.39 -0.56 -9.42
N GLY A 525 23.02 0.59 -9.17
CA GLY A 525 22.36 1.89 -9.27
C GLY A 525 23.16 2.98 -8.57
N PHE A 526 22.53 4.14 -8.46
CA PHE A 526 23.10 5.35 -7.86
C PHE A 526 22.12 5.96 -6.88
N GLY A 527 22.65 6.58 -5.82
CA GLY A 527 21.83 7.28 -4.83
C GLY A 527 22.73 7.97 -3.80
N GLN A 528 22.11 8.62 -2.82
CA GLN A 528 22.82 9.33 -1.74
C GLN A 528 22.94 8.43 -0.52
N MET A 529 23.79 7.41 -0.58
CA MET A 529 23.87 6.37 0.45
C MET A 529 24.53 6.87 1.74
N ASN A 530 25.41 7.87 1.64
CA ASN A 530 26.11 8.48 2.78
C ASN A 530 25.51 9.81 3.25
N GLY A 531 24.51 10.35 2.52
CA GLY A 531 23.89 11.63 2.84
C GLY A 531 24.72 12.87 2.54
N ALA A 532 25.87 12.74 1.86
CA ALA A 532 26.79 13.84 1.59
C ALA A 532 26.37 14.77 0.44
N GLY A 533 25.28 14.46 -0.25
CA GLY A 533 24.73 15.29 -1.33
C GLY A 533 25.27 14.99 -2.72
N THR A 534 26.22 14.07 -2.85
CA THR A 534 26.70 13.50 -4.12
C THR A 534 26.02 12.16 -4.40
N SER A 535 26.08 11.71 -5.65
CA SER A 535 25.55 10.40 -6.03
C SER A 535 26.63 9.33 -5.79
N ASP A 536 26.35 8.39 -4.92
CA ASP A 536 27.18 7.22 -4.67
C ASP A 536 26.80 6.08 -5.61
N MET A 537 27.75 5.20 -5.94
CA MET A 537 27.53 4.04 -6.81
C MET A 537 27.37 2.78 -5.99
N VAL A 538 26.32 2.04 -6.22
CA VAL A 538 26.11 0.72 -5.62
C VAL A 538 26.42 -0.36 -6.64
N LEU A 539 27.25 -1.33 -6.25
CA LEU A 539 27.56 -2.52 -7.01
C LEU A 539 26.96 -3.77 -6.37
N ARG A 540 26.59 -4.74 -7.20
CA ARG A 540 26.15 -6.06 -6.76
C ARG A 540 27.03 -7.14 -7.39
N ASN A 541 27.51 -8.07 -6.59
CA ASN A 541 28.24 -9.24 -7.07
C ASN A 541 27.28 -10.30 -7.60
N VAL A 542 27.45 -10.71 -8.86
CA VAL A 542 26.56 -11.65 -9.54
C VAL A 542 26.69 -13.11 -9.07
N ASN A 543 27.78 -13.44 -8.39
CA ASN A 543 28.05 -14.79 -7.91
C ASN A 543 27.63 -14.99 -6.45
N THR A 544 27.68 -13.93 -5.65
CA THR A 544 27.40 -14.01 -4.21
C THR A 544 26.15 -13.26 -3.77
N GLY A 545 25.70 -12.26 -4.55
CA GLY A 545 24.64 -11.35 -4.15
C GLY A 545 25.06 -10.26 -3.17
N ALA A 546 26.38 -10.13 -2.89
CA ALA A 546 26.91 -9.07 -2.04
C ALA A 546 26.72 -7.69 -2.67
N PHE A 547 26.45 -6.69 -1.84
CA PHE A 547 26.36 -5.29 -2.23
C PHE A 547 27.48 -4.48 -1.61
N GLU A 548 28.11 -3.61 -2.43
CA GLU A 548 29.08 -2.61 -2.01
C GLU A 548 28.65 -1.23 -2.50
N VAL A 549 28.82 -0.22 -1.66
CA VAL A 549 28.66 1.18 -2.04
C VAL A 549 30.02 1.84 -2.17
N TYR A 550 30.15 2.68 -3.19
CA TYR A 550 31.34 3.48 -3.45
C TYR A 550 30.94 4.96 -3.41
N ASP A 551 31.50 5.68 -2.44
CA ASP A 551 31.32 7.14 -2.33
C ASP A 551 32.05 7.83 -3.48
N ILE A 552 31.36 8.75 -4.15
CA ILE A 552 31.92 9.51 -5.27
C ILE A 552 31.84 11.01 -4.95
N ALA A 553 32.97 11.71 -5.08
CA ALA A 553 33.04 13.14 -5.00
C ALA A 553 34.15 13.68 -5.91
N ASN A 554 33.88 14.78 -6.59
CA ASN A 554 34.82 15.38 -7.55
C ASN A 554 35.36 14.37 -8.57
N ASN A 555 34.48 13.52 -9.08
CA ASN A 555 34.77 12.50 -10.08
C ASN A 555 35.76 11.42 -9.63
N GLN A 556 35.87 11.19 -8.33
CA GLN A 556 36.78 10.19 -7.75
C GLN A 556 36.06 9.32 -6.72
N LEU A 557 36.48 8.07 -6.63
CA LEU A 557 36.09 7.20 -5.54
C LEU A 557 36.78 7.65 -4.26
N THR A 558 36.01 8.05 -3.26
CA THR A 558 36.52 8.61 -1.99
C THR A 558 36.39 7.65 -0.83
N GLY A 559 35.51 6.65 -0.95
CA GLY A 559 35.27 5.63 0.04
C GLY A 559 34.64 4.39 -0.56
N ALA A 560 34.60 3.31 0.22
CA ALA A 560 33.85 2.11 -0.10
C ALA A 560 33.39 1.43 1.19
N ALA A 561 32.19 0.87 1.19
CA ALA A 561 31.63 0.12 2.30
C ALA A 561 30.79 -1.05 1.79
N SER A 562 30.72 -2.13 2.58
CA SER A 562 29.83 -3.26 2.30
C SER A 562 28.44 -2.96 2.85
N LEU A 563 27.41 -3.11 2.02
CA LEU A 563 26.00 -3.08 2.44
C LEU A 563 25.48 -4.45 2.88
N GLY A 564 26.32 -5.50 2.82
CA GLY A 564 25.89 -6.86 3.14
C GLY A 564 25.62 -7.71 1.91
N GLN A 565 24.87 -8.78 2.10
CA GLN A 565 24.59 -9.77 1.05
C GLN A 565 23.13 -10.17 1.08
N VAL A 566 22.51 -10.20 -0.10
CA VAL A 566 21.17 -10.73 -0.32
C VAL A 566 21.27 -11.91 -1.28
N GLY A 567 20.45 -12.94 -1.08
CA GLY A 567 20.45 -14.13 -1.93
C GLY A 567 20.30 -13.81 -3.41
N LEU A 568 20.81 -14.69 -4.27
CA LEU A 568 20.67 -14.53 -5.72
C LEU A 568 19.25 -14.76 -6.24
N ASP A 569 18.38 -15.25 -5.38
CA ASP A 569 16.94 -15.36 -5.57
C ASP A 569 16.18 -14.02 -5.38
N TRP A 570 16.88 -12.97 -5.02
CA TRP A 570 16.38 -11.61 -5.01
C TRP A 570 16.95 -10.80 -6.18
N GLN A 571 16.10 -10.03 -6.84
CA GLN A 571 16.42 -9.11 -7.92
C GLN A 571 16.33 -7.67 -7.40
N LEU A 572 17.25 -6.82 -7.86
CA LEU A 572 17.16 -5.40 -7.57
C LEU A 572 16.01 -4.77 -8.35
N GLY A 573 15.15 -4.05 -7.65
CA GLY A 573 14.16 -3.15 -8.22
C GLY A 573 14.77 -1.78 -8.51
N GLY A 574 15.24 -1.08 -7.47
CA GLY A 574 15.80 0.26 -7.65
C GLY A 574 16.19 0.90 -6.32
N PHE A 575 16.68 2.13 -6.45
CA PHE A 575 17.01 3.01 -5.32
C PHE A 575 16.18 4.28 -5.38
N ALA A 576 15.78 4.80 -4.23
CA ALA A 576 15.10 6.07 -4.07
C ALA A 576 15.77 6.90 -2.96
N ALA A 577 15.58 8.22 -2.98
CA ALA A 577 16.03 9.09 -1.89
C ALA A 577 15.01 9.06 -0.74
N ASP A 578 15.48 9.04 0.51
CA ASP A 578 14.66 9.24 1.69
C ASP A 578 15.23 10.41 2.55
N PRO A 579 14.48 11.47 2.85
CA PRO A 579 13.10 11.71 2.37
C PRO A 579 13.05 11.86 0.84
N PRO A 580 11.95 11.43 0.22
CA PRO A 580 11.80 11.49 -1.24
C PRO A 580 12.06 12.88 -1.78
N ARG A 581 12.92 12.98 -2.77
CA ARG A 581 13.16 14.24 -3.46
C ARG A 581 12.22 14.31 -4.66
N ARG A 582 11.40 15.34 -4.71
CA ARG A 582 10.62 15.62 -5.91
C ARG A 582 11.59 15.81 -7.07
N LEU A 583 11.34 15.20 -8.21
CA LEU A 583 12.06 15.42 -9.46
C LEU A 583 11.90 16.86 -10.01
N TYR A 584 11.53 17.80 -9.16
CA TYR A 584 11.44 19.21 -9.49
C TYR A 584 12.82 19.84 -9.48
N GLY A 585 13.11 20.56 -10.51
CA GLY A 585 14.23 21.48 -10.59
C GLY A 585 14.34 22.27 -9.28
N GLN A 586 15.47 22.13 -8.60
CA GLN A 586 15.72 22.67 -7.28
C GLN A 586 15.42 24.17 -7.23
N LEU A 587 14.32 24.55 -6.59
CA LEU A 587 14.24 25.89 -6.03
C LEU A 587 15.26 25.97 -4.89
N ARG A 588 16.51 26.30 -5.22
CA ARG A 588 17.53 26.63 -4.26
C ARG A 588 17.08 27.84 -3.44
N LEU A 589 16.60 27.58 -2.25
CA LEU A 589 16.73 28.56 -1.17
C LEU A 589 18.12 28.40 -0.56
N ASP A 590 19.12 28.88 -1.27
CA ASP A 590 20.47 29.04 -0.72
C ASP A 590 20.45 30.21 0.28
N ARG A 591 20.25 29.88 1.57
CA ARG A 591 20.53 30.80 2.66
C ARG A 591 21.94 30.58 3.16
N THR A 592 22.93 30.92 2.40
CA THR A 592 24.24 31.24 2.96
C THR A 592 24.20 32.64 3.52
N THR A 593 23.98 32.76 4.81
CA THR A 593 24.33 33.98 5.58
C THR A 593 25.84 34.12 5.57
N ARG A 594 26.38 34.98 4.71
CA ARG A 594 27.62 35.71 4.99
C ARG A 594 27.27 37.13 5.30
N ALA A 595 27.44 37.48 6.55
CA ALA A 595 27.55 38.86 6.98
C ALA A 595 28.92 39.40 6.58
N SER A 596 28.96 40.39 5.69
CA SER A 596 29.91 41.53 5.75
C SER A 596 29.61 42.54 4.63
N ASP A 597 29.52 43.76 5.08
CA ASP A 597 29.76 45.02 4.37
C ASP A 597 28.65 45.66 3.54
N GLY A 598 28.36 46.88 4.00
CA GLY A 598 27.35 47.80 3.55
C GLY A 598 27.42 48.18 2.06
N GLY A 599 26.29 48.07 1.43
CA GLY A 599 26.02 48.59 0.14
C GLY A 599 24.55 48.88 -0.06
N VAL A 600 24.21 50.14 -0.19
CA VAL A 600 22.85 50.62 -0.44
C VAL A 600 22.43 50.29 -1.85
N TRP A 601 21.45 49.37 -2.03
CA TRP A 601 20.80 49.14 -3.32
C TRP A 601 19.35 49.65 -3.29
N ARG A 602 19.05 50.55 -4.20
CA ARG A 602 17.68 51.01 -4.48
C ARG A 602 16.93 49.95 -5.26
N ARG A 603 15.80 49.46 -4.70
CA ARG A 603 14.86 48.57 -5.38
C ARG A 603 14.03 49.31 -6.42
N ARG A 604 13.98 48.80 -7.63
CA ARG A 604 12.85 48.96 -8.56
C ARG A 604 12.00 47.68 -8.46
N GLY A 605 10.67 47.87 -8.28
CA GLY A 605 9.77 46.81 -7.89
C GLY A 605 9.37 45.88 -9.00
N SER A 606 9.23 44.64 -8.64
CA SER A 606 8.32 43.66 -9.24
C SER A 606 7.51 43.03 -8.08
N ARG A 607 6.22 42.85 -8.30
CA ARG A 607 5.27 42.36 -7.30
C ARG A 607 5.23 40.86 -7.32
N GLU A 608 5.65 40.25 -6.25
CA GLU A 608 5.36 38.83 -5.96
C GLU A 608 4.20 38.73 -4.97
N LEU A 609 3.28 37.83 -5.25
CA LEU A 609 2.21 37.42 -4.32
C LEU A 609 2.75 36.26 -3.46
N GLU A 610 3.02 36.55 -2.19
CA GLU A 610 3.28 35.50 -1.20
C GLU A 610 1.96 34.97 -0.63
N TYR A 611 1.74 33.66 -0.78
CA TYR A 611 0.79 32.92 0.03
C TYR A 611 1.45 32.47 1.33
N ARG A 612 1.00 33.00 2.45
CA ARG A 612 1.39 32.51 3.78
C ARG A 612 0.32 31.57 4.32
N THR A 613 0.69 30.32 4.53
CA THR A 613 -0.08 29.39 5.35
C THR A 613 0.19 29.61 6.83
N SER A 614 -0.86 29.82 7.62
CA SER A 614 -0.77 29.96 9.07
C SER A 614 -0.84 28.59 9.75
N PHE A 615 0.22 28.22 10.45
CA PHE A 615 0.24 27.06 11.34
C PHE A 615 -0.16 27.48 12.77
N CYS A 616 -1.12 26.78 13.37
CA CYS A 616 -1.38 26.85 14.81
C CYS A 616 -0.44 25.88 15.54
N ARG A 617 0.49 26.39 16.34
CA ARG A 617 1.26 25.58 17.30
C ARG A 617 0.59 25.60 18.66
N HIS A 618 0.40 24.41 19.22
CA HIS A 618 0.07 24.24 20.63
C HIS A 618 1.37 24.28 21.45
N VAL A 619 1.41 25.18 22.41
CA VAL A 619 2.50 25.22 23.40
C VAL A 619 1.93 24.77 24.73
N THR A 620 2.46 23.67 25.27
CA THR A 620 2.23 23.26 26.66
C THR A 620 3.39 23.75 27.52
N ALA A 621 3.10 24.59 28.52
CA ALA A 621 4.06 24.96 29.54
C ALA A 621 3.89 24.00 30.74
N SER A 622 4.96 23.36 31.17
CA SER A 622 5.03 22.61 32.42
C SER A 622 5.56 23.52 33.53
N ALA A 623 4.78 23.71 34.57
CA ALA A 623 5.25 24.29 35.83
C ALA A 623 5.40 23.15 36.83
N SER A 624 6.54 23.12 37.53
CA SER A 624 6.85 22.20 38.61
C SER A 624 6.38 22.77 39.95
N ASP A 625 5.88 21.85 40.78
CA ASP A 625 5.70 21.88 42.23
C ASP A 625 4.51 22.64 42.84
N GLY A 626 3.53 21.81 43.34
CA GLY A 626 2.54 22.14 44.34
C GLY A 626 1.14 21.60 44.02
N PRO A 627 0.38 21.10 44.98
CA PRO A 627 -0.78 20.30 44.74
C PRO A 627 -2.03 21.11 44.36
N ALA A 628 -2.76 20.60 43.38
CA ALA A 628 -4.15 20.87 43.06
C ALA A 628 -4.49 22.22 42.39
N ALA A 629 -4.37 22.26 41.05
CA ALA A 629 -5.28 23.09 40.21
C ALA A 629 -5.30 22.55 38.78
N ALA A 630 -6.49 22.52 38.19
CA ALA A 630 -6.75 22.07 36.84
C ALA A 630 -6.00 22.89 35.75
N PRO A 631 -5.64 22.33 34.62
CA PRO A 631 -4.88 23.05 33.60
C PRO A 631 -5.74 24.09 32.89
N VAL A 632 -5.28 25.33 32.90
CA VAL A 632 -5.83 26.43 32.10
C VAL A 632 -5.23 26.35 30.70
N ARG A 633 -6.06 26.17 29.69
CA ARG A 633 -5.67 26.26 28.28
C ARG A 633 -5.77 27.70 27.81
N ALA A 634 -4.66 28.31 27.47
CA ALA A 634 -4.63 29.64 26.84
C ALA A 634 -4.34 29.45 25.33
N ALA A 635 -5.25 29.94 24.50
CA ALA A 635 -5.04 30.06 23.06
C ALA A 635 -4.69 31.49 22.71
N ILE A 636 -3.54 31.71 22.07
CA ILE A 636 -3.15 33.02 21.58
C ILE A 636 -3.37 33.05 20.08
N CYS A 637 -4.33 33.85 19.62
CA CYS A 637 -4.51 34.17 18.21
C CYS A 637 -3.84 35.51 17.92
N ALA A 638 -2.80 35.55 17.11
CA ALA A 638 -2.25 36.80 16.57
C ALA A 638 -3.01 37.19 15.31
N GLY A 639 -3.78 38.24 15.37
CA GLY A 639 -4.52 38.79 14.24
C GLY A 639 -3.64 39.62 13.32
N VAL A 640 -3.81 39.47 12.03
CA VAL A 640 -3.26 40.37 11.01
C VAL A 640 -4.43 41.15 10.40
N SER A 641 -4.40 42.47 10.57
CA SER A 641 -5.32 43.41 9.92
C SER A 641 -5.04 43.54 8.43
N PRO A 642 -6.07 43.54 7.57
CA PRO A 642 -5.89 43.85 6.16
C PRO A 642 -5.98 45.37 5.95
N ARG A 643 -5.00 45.97 5.31
CA ARG A 643 -5.13 47.32 4.72
C ARG A 643 -5.73 47.16 3.31
N ALA A 644 -6.94 47.69 3.19
CA ALA A 644 -7.63 47.87 1.94
C ALA A 644 -7.05 49.05 1.14
N GLY A 645 -6.98 48.85 -0.17
CA GLY A 645 -6.72 49.89 -1.15
C GLY A 645 -7.43 49.57 -2.45
N LEU A 646 -8.71 49.91 -2.50
CA LEU A 646 -9.51 49.88 -3.72
C LEU A 646 -9.25 51.13 -4.55
N GLN A 647 -9.03 50.98 -5.85
CA GLN A 647 -9.55 51.93 -6.85
C GLN A 647 -10.11 51.20 -8.07
N ARG A 648 -11.39 51.53 -8.28
CA ARG A 648 -12.19 51.14 -9.45
C ARG A 648 -11.73 51.87 -10.72
N ARG A 649 -11.89 51.24 -11.86
CA ARG A 649 -12.43 51.88 -13.08
C ARG A 649 -13.35 50.96 -13.84
N VAL A 650 -14.44 51.59 -14.25
CA VAL A 650 -15.65 51.13 -14.90
C VAL A 650 -15.48 51.09 -16.45
N GLY A 651 -16.25 50.30 -17.11
CA GLY A 651 -16.58 50.34 -18.54
C GLY A 651 -16.71 48.95 -19.14
N ASP A 652 -17.69 48.57 -19.66
CA ASP A 652 -18.93 48.67 -20.34
C ASP A 652 -19.39 47.33 -20.90
N GLN A 653 -20.63 47.02 -20.63
CA GLN A 653 -21.68 46.35 -21.45
C GLN A 653 -21.34 45.22 -22.44
N ALA A 654 -22.02 44.08 -22.25
CA ALA A 654 -23.02 43.62 -23.17
C ALA A 654 -23.75 42.36 -22.64
N THR A 655 -25.05 42.43 -22.82
CA THR A 655 -26.16 41.53 -22.58
C THR A 655 -26.02 40.14 -23.21
N ALA A 656 -26.50 39.07 -22.50
CA ALA A 656 -27.56 38.19 -22.95
C ALA A 656 -27.81 37.00 -22.01
N VAL A 657 -29.03 36.96 -21.49
CA VAL A 657 -29.96 35.82 -21.31
C VAL A 657 -29.47 34.51 -20.71
N ALA A 658 -30.00 34.26 -19.48
CA ALA A 658 -30.14 32.93 -18.86
C ALA A 658 -31.21 32.10 -19.58
N PRO A 659 -31.29 30.75 -19.34
CA PRO A 659 -31.97 30.32 -18.15
C PRO A 659 -31.45 29.01 -17.49
N ASN A 660 -31.70 28.98 -16.18
CA ASN A 660 -32.08 27.84 -15.34
C ASN A 660 -31.14 26.72 -15.00
N GLY A 661 -30.86 26.66 -13.72
CA GLY A 661 -31.00 25.41 -12.99
C GLY A 661 -29.88 25.12 -12.00
N VAL A 662 -30.03 25.65 -10.79
CA VAL A 662 -29.92 25.00 -9.49
C VAL A 662 -28.60 24.54 -8.90
N ALA A 663 -28.58 24.87 -7.65
CA ALA A 663 -27.93 24.30 -6.47
C ALA A 663 -26.63 24.98 -6.02
N HIS A 664 -26.83 25.95 -5.16
CA HIS A 664 -25.83 26.48 -4.24
C HIS A 664 -25.50 25.47 -3.16
N ALA A 665 -24.30 24.95 -3.15
CA ALA A 665 -23.67 24.50 -1.92
C ALA A 665 -22.96 25.69 -1.27
N ARG A 666 -23.53 26.23 -0.22
CA ARG A 666 -22.90 27.22 0.64
C ARG A 666 -21.92 26.49 1.55
N HIS A 667 -20.64 26.72 1.39
CA HIS A 667 -19.66 26.48 2.44
C HIS A 667 -19.74 27.66 3.44
N GLU A 668 -20.40 27.41 4.56
CA GLU A 668 -20.27 28.27 5.74
C GLU A 668 -18.97 27.91 6.47
N ILE A 669 -18.04 28.81 6.40
CA ILE A 669 -16.90 28.83 7.34
C ILE A 669 -17.44 29.41 8.66
N ARG A 670 -17.72 28.54 9.63
CA ARG A 670 -17.99 28.97 11.01
C ARG A 670 -16.68 29.26 11.72
N CYS A 671 -16.35 30.51 11.87
CA CYS A 671 -15.43 30.97 12.91
C CYS A 671 -16.05 30.76 14.30
N CYS A 672 -15.28 30.16 15.19
CA CYS A 672 -15.62 29.96 16.60
C CYS A 672 -16.05 31.26 17.25
N ARG A 673 -17.31 31.36 17.68
CA ARG A 673 -17.75 32.31 18.68
C ARG A 673 -17.59 31.72 20.07
N GLY A 674 -17.03 32.52 20.96
CA GLY A 674 -16.68 32.14 22.30
C GLY A 674 -17.85 31.69 23.18
N LEU A 675 -17.55 30.77 24.06
CA LEU A 675 -18.36 30.37 25.18
C LEU A 675 -18.45 31.49 26.20
N GLN A 676 -19.65 32.06 26.38
CA GLN A 676 -20.00 32.80 27.56
C GLN A 676 -20.32 31.85 28.71
N SER A 677 -19.62 32.02 29.79
CA SER A 677 -19.89 31.38 31.09
C SER A 677 -21.23 31.86 31.67
N THR A 678 -22.19 30.97 31.84
CA THR A 678 -23.32 31.18 32.73
C THR A 678 -23.09 30.44 34.04
N ASN A 679 -22.85 31.19 35.09
CA ASN A 679 -22.94 30.76 36.47
C ASN A 679 -24.41 30.46 36.80
N ALA A 680 -24.74 29.24 37.08
CA ALA A 680 -26.00 28.89 37.74
C ALA A 680 -25.68 28.49 39.20
N ARG A 681 -26.10 29.30 40.09
CA ARG A 681 -26.12 29.03 41.54
C ARG A 681 -27.21 27.96 41.82
N SER A 682 -26.82 26.91 42.45
CA SER A 682 -27.71 25.99 43.18
C SER A 682 -28.27 26.67 44.41
N ARG A 683 -29.59 26.57 44.65
CA ARG A 683 -30.21 26.56 45.99
C ARG A 683 -31.23 25.47 46.07
N SER A 684 -30.93 24.66 47.01
CA SER A 684 -31.71 23.70 47.83
C SER A 684 -33.23 23.81 47.79
N ARG A 685 -33.91 22.68 47.56
CA ARG A 685 -34.69 21.95 48.55
C ARG A 685 -34.88 20.52 48.06
#